data_c15a38d6d8d8b8b7f236094cb7b132f2
#
_entry.id   c15a38d6d8d8b8b7f236094cb7b132f2
#
_cell.length_a   1.000
_cell.length_b   1.000
_cell.length_c   1.000
_cell.angle_alpha   90.00
_cell.angle_beta   90.00
_cell.angle_gamma   90.00
#
_symmetry.space_group_name_H-M   'P 1'
#
loop_
_entity.id
_entity.type
_entity.pdbx_description
1 polymer ?
#
loop_
_entity_poly.entity_id
_entity_poly.type
_entity_poly.pdbx_seq_one_letter_code
_entity_poly.pdbx_strand_id
1 'polypeptide(L)'
;VRQIVPSEWKKRFRHFLLDLDARIDSTLFSSAVGLRELYERYSTFMDRFYVGRWKRWVFIEPVSEAATIGLAGMVLMLALAIPAFRETADDDWLKKSDLAVSFLDRYGNPIGNRGIKHNDSIPLEEFPDNLIKATLATEDRRFYDHFGIDVAGTARALMTNAQAGGVRQGGSSITQQLAKNLFLNNERTIERKVKEAFLAIWLETRLTKNEILKLYLDRAYMGGGTFGVDGAAHFYFNKSARDVNLAEAAMLAGLFKAPTKYAPHINLPAARARANVVLDNLVDAGFMTEGQVFGARRNPANAVDRRDENSPNYYLDYAFDEMRKLVLTLPKSYTERVFVVRTAIDMNVQRAAEATVENQLRQFGRDYHATQAAVVLADLDGGVRAMVGGRDYGASQFNRAVDAMRQPGSSFKPYVYATALMNGFTPKSIVVDGPVCIGNWCPQNYGRSYSGSVTLTQAITRSINVVPVKLSIAMGGKGGPRAGRAKIVETARKMGITAPLVDTPSLPIGSTEVSVVEHAVAYATFPNKGRAVKPHAVLEVRSGAGDLVWRWDRDGKKPTQAIPPSVASDMAEMMSHVVDEGTARRARLDGIPAAGKTGTTNAFRDAWFVGYTGNFTMAVWYGNDDYSSTNRMTGGSLPAQTWHDIMVVAHQGVEIKDIPGIGPGKKLPDSVAAANANAKAAEINPGPPPILTRRGANILVRVEKLFDDAAKTAGVPGKTSSNDTGKPASPSTVAFPDSFASATPDRPAASVPPRKN
;
A
#
# COMPACT_ATOMS: atom_id res chain seq x y z
N VAL A 1 -53.24 -8.53 -9.82
CA VAL A 1 -53.82 -8.31 -8.46
C VAL A 1 -53.15 -7.08 -7.88
N ARG A 2 -53.88 -5.91 -7.95
CA ARG A 2 -53.46 -4.68 -7.24
C ARG A 2 -53.77 -4.88 -5.76
N GLN A 3 -52.76 -5.04 -4.92
CA GLN A 3 -52.92 -4.93 -3.49
C GLN A 3 -53.24 -3.47 -3.14
N ILE A 4 -54.47 -3.22 -2.71
CA ILE A 4 -54.93 -1.96 -2.18
C ILE A 4 -54.36 -1.81 -0.78
N VAL A 5 -53.37 -0.95 -0.63
CA VAL A 5 -52.82 -0.55 0.67
C VAL A 5 -53.95 0.14 1.44
N PRO A 6 -54.32 -0.31 2.66
CA PRO A 6 -55.43 0.25 3.41
C PRO A 6 -55.30 1.75 3.64
N SER A 7 -56.35 2.51 3.41
CA SER A 7 -56.39 3.98 3.57
C SER A 7 -55.98 4.45 4.97
N GLU A 8 -56.18 3.61 5.97
CA GLU A 8 -55.82 3.83 7.37
C GLU A 8 -54.32 3.89 7.62
N TRP A 9 -53.52 3.09 6.89
CA TRP A 9 -52.04 3.15 7.02
C TRP A 9 -51.48 4.46 6.47
N LYS A 10 -52.01 4.97 5.36
CA LYS A 10 -51.62 6.27 4.79
C LYS A 10 -51.96 7.42 5.72
N LYS A 11 -53.10 7.36 6.43
CA LYS A 11 -53.48 8.36 7.44
C LYS A 11 -52.54 8.32 8.64
N ARG A 12 -52.25 7.13 9.20
CA ARG A 12 -51.30 6.95 10.33
C ARG A 12 -49.91 7.41 9.99
N PHE A 13 -49.42 7.08 8.79
CA PHE A 13 -48.08 7.51 8.33
C PHE A 13 -48.01 9.03 8.12
N ARG A 14 -49.07 9.64 7.58
CA ARG A 14 -49.15 11.10 7.47
C ARG A 14 -49.21 11.80 8.83
N HIS A 15 -49.97 11.27 9.80
CA HIS A 15 -49.98 11.78 11.17
C HIS A 15 -48.63 11.63 11.85
N PHE A 16 -47.92 10.49 11.64
CA PHE A 16 -46.57 10.30 12.16
C PHE A 16 -45.59 11.32 11.57
N LEU A 17 -45.64 11.58 10.25
CA LEU A 17 -44.77 12.59 9.63
C LEU A 17 -45.09 14.01 10.14
N LEU A 18 -46.34 14.36 10.34
CA LEU A 18 -46.73 15.66 10.89
C LEU A 18 -46.29 15.80 12.37
N ASP A 19 -46.40 14.73 13.16
CA ASP A 19 -45.93 14.73 14.55
C ASP A 19 -44.39 14.81 14.64
N LEU A 20 -43.69 14.13 13.73
CA LEU A 20 -42.23 14.22 13.61
C LEU A 20 -41.79 15.64 13.20
N ASP A 21 -42.42 16.23 12.20
CA ASP A 21 -42.19 17.59 11.72
C ASP A 21 -42.41 18.61 12.85
N ALA A 22 -43.55 18.51 13.54
CA ALA A 22 -43.88 19.36 14.70
C ALA A 22 -42.87 19.20 15.86
N ARG A 23 -42.32 17.98 16.10
CA ARG A 23 -41.28 17.75 17.11
C ARG A 23 -39.96 18.36 16.68
N ILE A 24 -39.57 18.23 15.40
CA ILE A 24 -38.36 18.83 14.85
C ILE A 24 -38.47 20.36 14.97
N ASP A 25 -39.56 20.95 14.51
CA ASP A 25 -39.79 22.41 14.60
C ASP A 25 -39.78 22.91 16.03
N SER A 26 -40.49 22.22 16.96
CA SER A 26 -40.48 22.59 18.36
C SER A 26 -39.12 22.48 19.02
N THR A 27 -38.32 21.47 18.65
CA THR A 27 -36.97 21.28 19.17
C THR A 27 -36.01 22.33 18.61
N LEU A 28 -36.12 22.64 17.31
CA LEU A 28 -35.35 23.71 16.68
C LEU A 28 -35.72 25.08 17.26
N PHE A 29 -37.00 25.36 17.46
CA PHE A 29 -37.45 26.59 18.06
C PHE A 29 -37.02 26.72 19.52
N SER A 30 -37.17 25.68 20.34
CA SER A 30 -36.71 25.71 21.73
C SER A 30 -35.19 25.84 21.85
N SER A 31 -34.45 25.21 20.95
CA SER A 31 -33.00 25.35 20.87
C SER A 31 -32.58 26.77 20.44
N ALA A 32 -33.26 27.36 19.47
CA ALA A 32 -33.02 28.75 19.04
C ALA A 32 -33.34 29.76 20.14
N VAL A 33 -34.45 29.55 20.88
CA VAL A 33 -34.83 30.39 22.05
C VAL A 33 -33.77 30.21 23.15
N GLY A 34 -33.37 28.98 23.47
CA GLY A 34 -32.31 28.72 24.47
C GLY A 34 -30.96 29.37 24.10
N LEU A 35 -30.58 29.30 22.83
CA LEU A 35 -29.35 29.98 22.32
C LEU A 35 -29.50 31.50 22.41
N ARG A 36 -30.68 32.04 22.11
CA ARG A 36 -30.93 33.50 22.24
C ARG A 36 -30.86 33.92 23.70
N GLU A 37 -31.48 33.19 24.62
CA GLU A 37 -31.40 33.49 26.06
C GLU A 37 -29.95 33.40 26.59
N LEU A 38 -29.16 32.39 26.12
CA LEU A 38 -27.75 32.26 26.46
C LEU A 38 -26.98 33.45 25.94
N TYR A 39 -27.25 33.88 24.70
CA TYR A 39 -26.61 35.06 24.10
C TYR A 39 -26.99 36.36 24.86
N GLU A 40 -28.27 36.54 25.25
CA GLU A 40 -28.69 37.69 26.01
C GLU A 40 -28.05 37.71 27.42
N ARG A 41 -27.93 36.56 28.09
CA ARG A 41 -27.20 36.43 29.37
C ARG A 41 -25.72 36.74 29.19
N TYR A 42 -25.11 36.26 28.11
CA TYR A 42 -23.71 36.57 27.78
C TYR A 42 -23.53 38.04 27.47
N SER A 43 -24.39 38.66 26.67
CA SER A 43 -24.38 40.09 26.37
C SER A 43 -24.52 40.95 27.65
N THR A 44 -25.50 40.59 28.51
CA THR A 44 -25.71 41.29 29.80
C THR A 44 -24.53 41.13 30.75
N PHE A 45 -23.86 39.95 30.73
CA PHE A 45 -22.62 39.75 31.50
C PHE A 45 -21.48 40.62 30.94
N MET A 46 -21.34 40.70 29.61
CA MET A 46 -20.31 41.50 28.97
C MET A 46 -20.56 42.99 29.11
N ASP A 47 -21.81 43.46 29.22
CA ASP A 47 -22.16 44.86 29.46
C ASP A 47 -21.76 45.36 30.86
N ARG A 48 -21.50 44.44 31.82
CA ARG A 48 -20.91 44.80 33.15
C ARG A 48 -19.48 45.30 33.05
N PHE A 49 -18.75 44.92 31.97
CA PHE A 49 -17.43 45.48 31.71
C PHE A 49 -17.57 46.78 30.91
N TYR A 50 -17.81 47.91 31.62
CA TYR A 50 -17.93 49.21 31.01
C TYR A 50 -16.58 49.66 30.41
N VAL A 51 -16.30 49.15 29.23
CA VAL A 51 -15.08 49.44 28.48
C VAL A 51 -15.47 50.39 27.35
N GLY A 52 -14.81 51.55 27.25
CA GLY A 52 -15.08 52.54 26.20
C GLY A 52 -15.11 51.88 24.81
N ARG A 53 -16.00 52.41 23.93
CA ARG A 53 -16.33 51.83 22.61
C ARG A 53 -15.11 51.33 21.80
N TRP A 54 -13.99 52.07 21.88
CA TRP A 54 -12.73 51.73 21.24
C TRP A 54 -12.06 50.47 21.84
N LYS A 55 -12.00 50.37 23.18
CA LYS A 55 -11.42 49.20 23.87
C LYS A 55 -12.25 47.93 23.66
N ARG A 56 -13.58 48.05 23.57
CA ARG A 56 -14.48 46.92 23.23
C ARG A 56 -14.14 46.38 21.84
N TRP A 57 -13.98 47.26 20.84
CA TRP A 57 -13.69 46.87 19.47
C TRP A 57 -12.28 46.21 19.32
N VAL A 58 -11.29 46.66 20.07
CA VAL A 58 -9.90 46.18 19.98
C VAL A 58 -9.66 44.90 20.79
N PHE A 59 -10.30 44.74 21.95
CA PHE A 59 -10.02 43.65 22.87
C PHE A 59 -11.18 42.63 23.00
N ILE A 60 -12.42 43.04 23.06
CA ILE A 60 -13.56 42.18 23.36
C ILE A 60 -14.08 41.51 22.10
N GLU A 61 -14.29 42.25 21.02
CA GLU A 61 -14.77 41.68 19.74
C GLU A 61 -13.83 40.62 19.18
N PRO A 62 -12.50 40.84 19.06
CA PRO A 62 -11.57 39.83 18.58
C PRO A 62 -11.55 38.56 19.47
N VAL A 63 -11.66 38.70 20.79
CA VAL A 63 -11.71 37.57 21.72
C VAL A 63 -13.03 36.82 21.56
N SER A 64 -14.15 37.49 21.41
CA SER A 64 -15.46 36.90 21.19
C SER A 64 -15.53 36.14 19.86
N GLU A 65 -15.04 36.74 18.78
CA GLU A 65 -14.96 36.12 17.47
C GLU A 65 -14.01 34.91 17.50
N ALA A 66 -12.86 35.04 18.13
CA ALA A 66 -11.93 33.94 18.31
C ALA A 66 -12.53 32.78 19.12
N ALA A 67 -13.32 33.10 20.17
CA ALA A 67 -14.03 32.05 20.95
C ALA A 67 -15.15 31.38 20.13
N THR A 68 -15.88 32.13 19.32
CA THR A 68 -16.94 31.58 18.44
C THR A 68 -16.36 30.68 17.35
N ILE A 69 -15.30 31.14 16.68
CA ILE A 69 -14.58 30.34 15.67
C ILE A 69 -13.96 29.11 16.32
N GLY A 70 -13.39 29.26 17.53
CA GLY A 70 -12.81 28.16 18.30
C GLY A 70 -13.85 27.10 18.67
N LEU A 71 -15.05 27.51 19.12
CA LEU A 71 -16.16 26.61 19.44
C LEU A 71 -16.68 25.89 18.19
N ALA A 72 -16.90 26.61 17.10
CA ALA A 72 -17.31 26.03 15.83
C ALA A 72 -16.27 25.04 15.30
N GLY A 73 -15.00 25.41 15.38
CA GLY A 73 -13.88 24.52 15.06
C GLY A 73 -13.85 23.25 15.93
N MET A 74 -14.10 23.39 17.23
CA MET A 74 -14.16 22.26 18.15
C MET A 74 -15.33 21.31 17.83
N VAL A 75 -16.52 21.84 17.50
CA VAL A 75 -17.67 21.03 17.10
C VAL A 75 -17.38 20.28 15.79
N LEU A 76 -16.78 20.92 14.82
CA LEU A 76 -16.34 20.28 13.57
C LEU A 76 -15.31 19.19 13.83
N MET A 77 -14.33 19.46 14.68
CA MET A 77 -13.31 18.49 15.08
C MET A 77 -13.92 17.27 15.77
N LEU A 78 -14.90 17.46 16.68
CA LEU A 78 -15.64 16.37 17.32
C LEU A 78 -16.43 15.55 16.29
N ALA A 79 -17.09 16.19 15.34
CA ALA A 79 -17.81 15.49 14.27
C ALA A 79 -16.88 14.63 13.42
N LEU A 80 -15.67 15.10 13.10
CA LEU A 80 -14.65 14.35 12.38
C LEU A 80 -14.06 13.17 13.20
N ALA A 81 -14.13 13.25 14.54
CA ALA A 81 -13.65 12.20 15.43
C ALA A 81 -14.65 11.06 15.66
N ILE A 82 -15.96 11.28 15.45
CA ILE A 82 -17.01 10.29 15.68
C ILE A 82 -16.73 8.92 15.04
N PRO A 83 -16.26 8.82 13.76
CA PRO A 83 -15.95 7.53 13.16
C PRO A 83 -14.85 6.76 13.91
N ALA A 84 -13.83 7.47 14.44
CA ALA A 84 -12.75 6.83 15.19
C ALA A 84 -13.24 6.24 16.53
N PHE A 85 -14.17 6.90 17.21
CA PHE A 85 -14.78 6.36 18.44
C PHE A 85 -15.65 5.13 18.21
N ARG A 86 -16.21 4.94 17.02
CA ARG A 86 -16.96 3.72 16.68
C ARG A 86 -16.06 2.49 16.63
N GLU A 87 -14.79 2.66 16.24
CA GLU A 87 -13.81 1.57 16.22
C GLU A 87 -13.31 1.18 17.63
N THR A 88 -13.42 2.10 18.59
CA THR A 88 -13.01 1.90 19.98
C THR A 88 -14.16 1.51 20.91
N ALA A 89 -15.40 1.40 20.40
CA ALA A 89 -16.58 1.08 21.20
C ALA A 89 -16.61 -0.38 21.71
N ASP A 90 -15.81 -1.26 21.15
CA ASP A 90 -15.64 -2.63 21.62
C ASP A 90 -14.66 -2.66 22.80
N ASP A 91 -15.10 -3.12 23.96
CA ASP A 91 -14.23 -3.30 25.16
C ASP A 91 -13.06 -4.29 24.96
N ASP A 92 -13.06 -5.03 23.87
CA ASP A 92 -12.06 -6.04 23.52
C ASP A 92 -10.91 -5.54 22.62
N TRP A 93 -10.74 -4.21 22.44
CA TRP A 93 -9.69 -3.68 21.56
C TRP A 93 -8.26 -4.07 22.01
N LEU A 94 -8.00 -4.18 23.31
CA LEU A 94 -6.74 -4.69 23.86
C LEU A 94 -6.56 -6.18 23.53
N LYS A 95 -7.58 -7.00 23.71
CA LYS A 95 -7.55 -8.43 23.38
C LYS A 95 -7.46 -8.70 21.88
N LYS A 96 -8.10 -7.86 21.05
CA LYS A 96 -7.91 -7.88 19.59
C LYS A 96 -6.47 -7.56 19.19
N SER A 97 -5.74 -6.87 20.05
CA SER A 97 -4.36 -6.46 19.83
C SER A 97 -3.32 -7.53 20.18
N ASP A 98 -3.69 -8.58 20.90
CA ASP A 98 -2.77 -9.63 21.39
C ASP A 98 -2.55 -10.77 20.40
N LEU A 99 -3.06 -10.63 19.17
CA LEU A 99 -2.89 -11.64 18.14
C LEU A 99 -1.43 -11.70 17.68
N ALA A 100 -0.82 -12.87 17.78
CA ALA A 100 0.50 -13.18 17.25
C ALA A 100 0.39 -14.18 16.11
N VAL A 101 0.95 -13.86 14.96
CA VAL A 101 0.87 -14.69 13.77
C VAL A 101 2.25 -14.85 13.14
N SER A 102 2.67 -16.10 13.02
CA SER A 102 3.82 -16.50 12.21
C SER A 102 3.33 -16.87 10.82
N PHE A 103 3.84 -16.19 9.80
CA PHE A 103 3.44 -16.42 8.42
C PHE A 103 4.45 -17.30 7.68
N LEU A 104 3.90 -18.22 6.93
CA LEU A 104 4.63 -19.10 6.01
C LEU A 104 4.19 -18.77 4.57
N ASP A 105 5.10 -18.91 3.62
CA ASP A 105 4.75 -18.90 2.19
C ASP A 105 3.87 -20.10 1.83
N ARG A 106 3.48 -20.18 0.56
CA ARG A 106 2.66 -21.30 0.06
C ARG A 106 3.33 -22.67 0.17
N TYR A 107 4.64 -22.71 0.25
CA TYR A 107 5.46 -23.92 0.35
C TYR A 107 5.79 -24.29 1.81
N GLY A 108 5.43 -23.45 2.78
CA GLY A 108 5.66 -23.67 4.21
C GLY A 108 6.93 -23.03 4.74
N ASN A 109 7.64 -22.21 3.97
CA ASN A 109 8.82 -21.49 4.45
C ASN A 109 8.42 -20.24 5.25
N PRO A 110 9.11 -19.91 6.37
CA PRO A 110 8.80 -18.73 7.15
C PRO A 110 9.14 -17.44 6.37
N ILE A 111 8.20 -16.48 6.40
CA ILE A 111 8.33 -15.19 5.70
C ILE A 111 8.23 -13.97 6.61
N GLY A 112 7.86 -14.16 7.86
CA GLY A 112 7.79 -13.10 8.86
C GLY A 112 6.70 -13.31 9.89
N ASN A 113 6.65 -12.38 10.84
CA ASN A 113 5.68 -12.41 11.93
C ASN A 113 4.92 -11.09 12.01
N ARG A 114 3.71 -11.11 12.56
CA ARG A 114 2.93 -9.92 12.91
C ARG A 114 2.23 -10.12 14.26
N GLY A 115 2.02 -9.00 14.93
CA GLY A 115 1.44 -9.01 16.28
C GLY A 115 2.47 -9.24 17.37
N ILE A 116 2.01 -9.41 18.60
CA ILE A 116 2.86 -9.60 19.79
C ILE A 116 2.87 -11.07 20.14
N LYS A 117 4.04 -11.70 20.17
CA LYS A 117 4.19 -13.01 20.81
C LYS A 117 4.04 -12.81 22.32
N HIS A 118 3.00 -13.35 22.91
CA HIS A 118 2.69 -13.21 24.34
C HIS A 118 3.80 -13.68 25.27
N ASN A 119 4.70 -14.55 24.79
CA ASN A 119 5.81 -15.09 25.59
C ASN A 119 7.09 -14.23 25.54
N ASP A 120 7.16 -13.21 24.67
CA ASP A 120 8.35 -12.39 24.47
C ASP A 120 8.13 -10.91 24.86
N SER A 121 6.98 -10.55 25.43
CA SER A 121 6.71 -9.20 25.89
C SER A 121 7.47 -8.93 27.19
N ILE A 122 8.51 -8.11 27.12
CA ILE A 122 9.31 -7.68 28.27
C ILE A 122 8.48 -6.70 29.12
N PRO A 123 8.29 -6.92 30.43
CA PRO A 123 7.72 -5.90 31.32
C PRO A 123 8.48 -4.57 31.22
N LEU A 124 7.78 -3.44 31.41
CA LEU A 124 8.41 -2.11 31.26
C LEU A 124 9.61 -1.94 32.21
N GLU A 125 9.53 -2.53 33.39
CA GLU A 125 10.55 -2.48 34.45
C GLU A 125 11.84 -3.24 34.09
N GLU A 126 11.75 -4.15 33.09
CA GLU A 126 12.90 -4.93 32.63
C GLU A 126 13.62 -4.28 31.42
N PHE A 127 13.05 -3.22 30.84
CA PHE A 127 13.78 -2.43 29.84
C PHE A 127 14.87 -1.60 30.51
N PRO A 128 16.08 -1.54 29.95
CA PRO A 128 17.14 -0.69 30.49
C PRO A 128 16.71 0.78 30.58
N ASP A 129 17.02 1.44 31.69
CA ASP A 129 16.69 2.85 31.91
C ASP A 129 17.25 3.78 30.78
N ASN A 130 18.43 3.45 30.25
CA ASN A 130 19.01 4.18 29.13
C ASN A 130 18.17 4.11 27.85
N LEU A 131 17.48 2.99 27.59
CA LEU A 131 16.59 2.83 26.44
C LEU A 131 15.30 3.64 26.60
N ILE A 132 14.70 3.61 27.78
CA ILE A 132 13.51 4.40 28.12
C ILE A 132 13.85 5.89 28.00
N LYS A 133 14.94 6.35 28.60
CA LYS A 133 15.41 7.73 28.52
C LYS A 133 15.71 8.17 27.09
N ALA A 134 16.38 7.33 26.29
CA ALA A 134 16.67 7.63 24.88
C ALA A 134 15.38 7.80 24.05
N THR A 135 14.38 6.96 24.29
CA THR A 135 13.07 7.04 23.64
C THR A 135 12.35 8.35 24.03
N LEU A 136 12.25 8.63 25.33
CA LEU A 136 11.58 9.82 25.85
C LEU A 136 12.28 11.10 25.38
N ALA A 137 13.61 11.17 25.49
CA ALA A 137 14.39 12.34 25.06
C ALA A 137 14.20 12.67 23.58
N THR A 138 13.98 11.64 22.77
CA THR A 138 13.90 11.79 21.31
C THR A 138 12.50 12.03 20.79
N GLU A 139 11.52 11.34 21.34
CA GLU A 139 10.14 11.34 20.84
C GLU A 139 9.23 12.26 21.65
N ASP A 140 9.36 12.29 23.00
CA ASP A 140 8.45 13.03 23.83
C ASP A 140 9.05 13.31 25.23
N ARG A 141 9.84 14.39 25.34
CA ARG A 141 10.57 14.74 26.59
C ARG A 141 9.67 14.96 27.81
N ARG A 142 8.42 15.37 27.57
CA ARG A 142 7.43 15.70 28.60
C ARG A 142 6.28 14.70 28.64
N PHE A 143 6.53 13.47 28.22
CA PHE A 143 5.52 12.43 28.11
C PHE A 143 4.68 12.26 29.37
N TYR A 144 5.31 12.35 30.55
CA TYR A 144 4.63 12.21 31.85
C TYR A 144 3.90 13.49 32.30
N ASP A 145 4.16 14.66 31.67
CA ASP A 145 3.64 15.96 32.10
C ASP A 145 2.38 16.42 31.35
N HIS A 146 2.01 15.74 30.27
CA HIS A 146 0.83 16.12 29.46
C HIS A 146 -0.16 14.96 29.33
N PHE A 147 -1.40 15.27 28.93
CA PHE A 147 -2.48 14.31 28.77
C PHE A 147 -2.72 14.04 27.28
N GLY A 148 -1.96 13.13 26.69
CA GLY A 148 -2.05 12.64 25.31
C GLY A 148 -1.54 13.59 24.24
N ILE A 149 -1.62 14.91 24.46
CA ILE A 149 -1.18 15.95 23.50
C ILE A 149 -0.24 16.92 24.21
N ASP A 150 0.98 17.06 23.70
CA ASP A 150 1.91 18.10 24.12
C ASP A 150 1.68 19.40 23.33
N VAL A 151 0.75 20.27 23.81
CA VAL A 151 0.43 21.55 23.16
C VAL A 151 1.64 22.45 23.08
N ALA A 152 2.43 22.58 24.15
CA ALA A 152 3.59 23.44 24.19
C ALA A 152 4.75 22.90 23.31
N GLY A 153 4.93 21.57 23.26
CA GLY A 153 5.88 20.93 22.36
C GLY A 153 5.49 21.10 20.90
N THR A 154 4.20 20.95 20.58
CA THR A 154 3.66 21.18 19.23
C THR A 154 3.87 22.63 18.79
N ALA A 155 3.58 23.62 19.66
CA ALA A 155 3.80 25.03 19.37
C ALA A 155 5.29 25.33 19.13
N ARG A 156 6.18 24.79 19.95
CA ARG A 156 7.63 24.91 19.78
C ARG A 156 8.10 24.30 18.45
N ALA A 157 7.63 23.09 18.11
CA ALA A 157 7.97 22.42 16.85
C ALA A 157 7.49 23.24 15.64
N LEU A 158 6.30 23.83 15.69
CA LEU A 158 5.79 24.73 14.65
C LEU A 158 6.69 25.96 14.47
N MET A 159 7.09 26.62 15.56
CA MET A 159 8.01 27.77 15.50
C MET A 159 9.37 27.39 14.89
N THR A 160 9.95 26.28 15.35
CA THR A 160 11.24 25.79 14.85
C THR A 160 11.18 25.43 13.36
N ASN A 161 10.09 24.79 12.92
CA ASN A 161 9.88 24.42 11.53
C ASN A 161 9.63 25.64 10.62
N ALA A 162 8.90 26.64 11.12
CA ALA A 162 8.67 27.90 10.41
C ALA A 162 9.99 28.69 10.23
N GLN A 163 10.82 28.76 11.25
CA GLN A 163 12.13 29.43 11.18
C GLN A 163 13.11 28.69 10.26
N ALA A 164 13.02 27.36 10.19
CA ALA A 164 13.92 26.51 9.39
C ALA A 164 13.48 26.35 7.92
N GLY A 165 12.30 26.86 7.52
CA GLY A 165 11.74 26.69 6.18
C GLY A 165 11.44 25.23 5.81
N GLY A 166 11.30 24.34 6.80
CA GLY A 166 11.04 22.91 6.58
C GLY A 166 10.87 22.13 7.89
N VAL A 167 10.41 20.86 7.79
CA VAL A 167 10.14 20.01 8.96
C VAL A 167 11.46 19.50 9.57
N ARG A 168 11.91 20.15 10.65
CA ARG A 168 13.07 19.72 11.45
C ARG A 168 12.67 18.95 12.71
N GLN A 169 11.57 19.34 13.37
CA GLN A 169 11.11 18.74 14.62
C GLN A 169 9.69 18.20 14.47
N GLY A 170 9.44 16.98 14.95
CA GLY A 170 8.10 16.39 15.06
C GLY A 170 7.39 16.96 16.30
N GLY A 171 6.07 17.23 16.17
CA GLY A 171 5.25 17.73 17.27
C GLY A 171 4.21 16.73 17.76
N SER A 172 4.34 15.43 17.44
CA SER A 172 3.40 14.40 17.89
C SER A 172 3.93 13.72 19.16
N SER A 173 3.06 13.55 20.18
CA SER A 173 3.38 12.80 21.40
C SER A 173 3.50 11.30 21.16
N ILE A 174 4.09 10.56 22.09
CA ILE A 174 4.14 9.09 22.09
C ILE A 174 2.71 8.53 22.04
N THR A 175 1.76 9.09 22.79
CA THR A 175 0.37 8.63 22.80
C THR A 175 -0.32 8.84 21.46
N GLN A 176 -0.05 9.95 20.76
CA GLN A 176 -0.54 10.18 19.39
C GLN A 176 0.04 9.19 18.39
N GLN A 177 1.34 8.87 18.50
CA GLN A 177 1.98 7.88 17.65
C GLN A 177 1.42 6.48 17.91
N LEU A 178 1.18 6.12 19.19
CA LEU A 178 0.54 4.86 19.56
C LEU A 178 -0.89 4.78 19.01
N ALA A 179 -1.70 5.83 19.17
CA ALA A 179 -3.05 5.91 18.63
C ALA A 179 -3.08 5.68 17.11
N LYS A 180 -2.14 6.30 16.39
CA LYS A 180 -1.96 6.08 14.96
C LYS A 180 -1.66 4.60 14.66
N ASN A 181 -0.74 3.99 15.38
CA ASN A 181 -0.30 2.62 15.11
C ASN A 181 -1.37 1.57 15.46
N LEU A 182 -2.27 1.85 16.43
CA LEU A 182 -3.31 0.93 16.87
C LEU A 182 -4.58 1.00 16.04
N PHE A 183 -5.00 2.21 15.59
CA PHE A 183 -6.37 2.44 15.12
C PHE A 183 -6.47 3.10 13.74
N LEU A 184 -5.38 3.66 13.19
CA LEU A 184 -5.45 4.50 12.01
C LEU A 184 -4.58 3.98 10.86
N ASN A 185 -5.02 4.27 9.63
CA ASN A 185 -4.24 4.02 8.43
C ASN A 185 -3.10 5.03 8.26
N ASN A 186 -2.08 4.70 7.46
CA ASN A 186 -0.93 5.56 7.24
C ASN A 186 -1.16 6.70 6.20
N GLU A 187 -2.41 7.12 5.98
CA GLU A 187 -2.74 8.26 5.14
C GLU A 187 -2.23 9.58 5.73
N ARG A 188 -1.79 10.51 4.88
CA ARG A 188 -1.32 11.84 5.31
C ARG A 188 -2.41 12.89 5.13
N THR A 189 -3.48 12.81 5.93
CA THR A 189 -4.61 13.75 5.89
C THR A 189 -4.76 14.52 7.20
N ILE A 190 -5.36 15.72 7.12
CA ILE A 190 -5.70 16.52 8.32
C ILE A 190 -6.74 15.77 9.15
N GLU A 191 -7.73 15.13 8.50
CA GLU A 191 -8.75 14.33 9.16
C GLU A 191 -8.14 13.23 10.03
N ARG A 192 -7.16 12.48 9.50
CA ARG A 192 -6.43 11.49 10.28
C ARG A 192 -5.72 12.10 11.48
N LYS A 193 -5.12 13.30 11.33
CA LYS A 193 -4.40 13.95 12.44
C LYS A 193 -5.35 14.40 13.55
N VAL A 194 -6.57 14.78 13.21
CA VAL A 194 -7.65 15.07 14.18
C VAL A 194 -8.07 13.80 14.92
N LYS A 195 -8.33 12.71 14.21
CA LYS A 195 -8.66 11.40 14.80
C LYS A 195 -7.55 10.92 15.76
N GLU A 196 -6.29 11.06 15.34
CA GLU A 196 -5.11 10.72 16.14
C GLU A 196 -5.09 11.48 17.48
N ALA A 197 -5.38 12.79 17.46
CA ALA A 197 -5.41 13.61 18.67
C ALA A 197 -6.51 13.16 19.66
N PHE A 198 -7.72 12.90 19.16
CA PHE A 198 -8.82 12.43 20.00
C PHE A 198 -8.58 11.02 20.56
N LEU A 199 -8.06 10.11 19.73
CA LEU A 199 -7.72 8.76 20.16
C LEU A 199 -6.59 8.77 21.20
N ALA A 200 -5.65 9.70 21.10
CA ALA A 200 -4.61 9.87 22.11
C ALA A 200 -5.19 10.27 23.46
N ILE A 201 -6.11 11.25 23.50
CA ILE A 201 -6.81 11.62 24.74
C ILE A 201 -7.62 10.44 25.27
N TRP A 202 -8.32 9.69 24.40
CA TRP A 202 -9.09 8.52 24.80
C TRP A 202 -8.19 7.43 25.42
N LEU A 203 -7.01 7.14 24.84
CA LEU A 203 -6.05 6.20 25.39
C LEU A 203 -5.62 6.60 26.83
N GLU A 204 -5.35 7.89 27.06
CA GLU A 204 -4.96 8.40 28.38
C GLU A 204 -6.08 8.30 29.42
N THR A 205 -7.35 8.20 29.01
CA THR A 205 -8.46 7.93 29.94
C THR A 205 -8.58 6.45 30.32
N ARG A 206 -7.95 5.55 29.55
CA ARG A 206 -8.08 4.09 29.70
C ARG A 206 -6.81 3.42 30.21
N LEU A 207 -5.67 4.00 29.98
CA LEU A 207 -4.36 3.44 30.26
C LEU A 207 -3.51 4.41 31.08
N THR A 208 -2.67 3.87 31.92
CA THR A 208 -1.61 4.63 32.61
C THR A 208 -0.49 4.99 31.64
N LYS A 209 0.31 5.99 31.99
CA LYS A 209 1.49 6.39 31.21
C LYS A 209 2.45 5.23 30.96
N ASN A 210 2.67 4.38 31.95
CA ASN A 210 3.55 3.23 31.83
C ASN A 210 2.99 2.18 30.86
N GLU A 211 1.69 1.93 30.88
CA GLU A 211 1.03 1.04 29.93
C GLU A 211 1.09 1.59 28.48
N ILE A 212 0.89 2.91 28.31
CA ILE A 212 1.03 3.57 27.01
C ILE A 212 2.46 3.45 26.49
N LEU A 213 3.47 3.73 27.32
CA LEU A 213 4.87 3.61 26.93
C LEU A 213 5.23 2.17 26.59
N LYS A 214 4.78 1.21 27.40
CA LYS A 214 4.98 -0.21 27.14
C LYS A 214 4.40 -0.64 25.80
N LEU A 215 3.14 -0.29 25.53
CA LEU A 215 2.49 -0.59 24.26
C LEU A 215 3.20 0.09 23.07
N TYR A 216 3.73 1.30 23.27
CA TYR A 216 4.50 1.99 22.23
C TYR A 216 5.78 1.25 21.89
N LEU A 217 6.55 0.82 22.92
CA LEU A 217 7.79 0.07 22.74
C LEU A 217 7.56 -1.31 22.11
N ASP A 218 6.41 -1.94 22.37
CA ASP A 218 6.09 -3.26 21.82
C ASP A 218 5.58 -3.20 20.36
N ARG A 219 4.98 -2.07 19.94
CA ARG A 219 4.20 -2.03 18.70
C ARG A 219 4.79 -1.18 17.60
N ALA A 220 5.78 -0.34 17.92
CA ALA A 220 6.39 0.49 16.92
C ALA A 220 7.10 -0.36 15.86
N TYR A 221 6.92 0.01 14.59
CA TYR A 221 7.71 -0.56 13.51
C TYR A 221 9.15 -0.05 13.60
N MET A 222 10.12 -0.97 13.62
CA MET A 222 11.53 -0.69 13.88
C MET A 222 12.43 -0.90 12.65
N GLY A 223 11.85 -1.11 11.47
CA GLY A 223 12.62 -1.45 10.26
C GLY A 223 12.93 -2.94 10.15
N GLY A 224 13.41 -3.38 8.98
CA GLY A 224 13.76 -4.80 8.75
C GLY A 224 12.59 -5.78 8.91
N GLY A 225 11.35 -5.31 8.82
CA GLY A 225 10.16 -6.15 9.07
C GLY A 225 9.88 -6.42 10.54
N THR A 226 10.58 -5.76 11.48
CA THR A 226 10.44 -5.99 12.91
C THR A 226 9.50 -4.99 13.56
N PHE A 227 8.73 -5.48 14.52
CA PHE A 227 7.85 -4.69 15.37
C PHE A 227 8.29 -4.87 16.84
N GLY A 228 8.22 -3.77 17.59
CA GLY A 228 8.68 -3.70 18.95
C GLY A 228 10.20 -3.59 19.11
N VAL A 229 10.59 -2.98 20.21
CA VAL A 229 12.02 -2.72 20.50
C VAL A 229 12.77 -4.00 20.78
N ASP A 230 12.16 -4.98 21.44
CA ASP A 230 12.79 -6.27 21.70
C ASP A 230 13.00 -7.08 20.41
N GLY A 231 11.97 -7.13 19.54
CA GLY A 231 12.10 -7.72 18.23
C GLY A 231 13.21 -7.09 17.38
N ALA A 232 13.37 -5.77 17.48
CA ALA A 232 14.44 -5.03 16.82
C ALA A 232 15.82 -5.31 17.43
N ALA A 233 15.92 -5.43 18.77
CA ALA A 233 17.16 -5.78 19.45
C ALA A 233 17.64 -7.19 19.05
N HIS A 234 16.73 -8.16 18.97
CA HIS A 234 17.03 -9.49 18.45
C HIS A 234 17.46 -9.46 16.98
N PHE A 235 16.75 -8.68 16.16
CA PHE A 235 17.05 -8.60 14.73
C PHE A 235 18.38 -7.91 14.45
N TYR A 236 18.64 -6.74 15.07
CA TYR A 236 19.84 -5.95 14.78
C TYR A 236 21.06 -6.37 15.57
N PHE A 237 20.89 -6.88 16.82
CA PHE A 237 21.99 -7.13 17.75
C PHE A 237 22.07 -8.57 18.23
N ASN A 238 21.12 -9.43 17.84
CA ASN A 238 21.02 -10.84 18.26
C ASN A 238 20.97 -11.03 19.77
N LYS A 239 20.28 -10.11 20.48
CA LYS A 239 20.08 -10.15 21.93
C LYS A 239 18.76 -9.51 22.34
N SER A 240 18.30 -9.80 23.55
CA SER A 240 17.12 -9.15 24.11
C SER A 240 17.34 -7.65 24.32
N ALA A 241 16.25 -6.88 24.25
CA ALA A 241 16.28 -5.46 24.61
C ALA A 241 16.70 -5.21 26.08
N ARG A 242 16.60 -6.22 26.95
CA ARG A 242 17.13 -6.17 28.34
C ARG A 242 18.65 -5.91 28.39
N ASP A 243 19.36 -6.41 27.41
CA ASP A 243 20.83 -6.47 27.38
C ASP A 243 21.47 -5.39 26.48
N VAL A 244 20.66 -4.44 25.98
CA VAL A 244 21.18 -3.40 25.09
C VAL A 244 21.97 -2.36 25.89
N ASN A 245 23.15 -2.02 25.39
CA ASN A 245 23.96 -0.93 25.94
C ASN A 245 23.47 0.44 25.45
N LEU A 246 24.04 1.52 25.96
CA LEU A 246 23.63 2.89 25.61
C LEU A 246 23.75 3.20 24.11
N ALA A 247 24.78 2.72 23.42
CA ALA A 247 24.95 2.96 21.99
C ALA A 247 23.88 2.24 21.17
N GLU A 248 23.51 1.02 21.55
CA GLU A 248 22.45 0.23 20.93
C GLU A 248 21.08 0.81 21.26
N ALA A 249 20.84 1.22 22.51
CA ALA A 249 19.62 1.92 22.92
C ALA A 249 19.41 3.21 22.14
N ALA A 250 20.46 4.02 21.96
CA ALA A 250 20.40 5.23 21.14
C ALA A 250 20.11 4.92 19.66
N MET A 251 20.66 3.82 19.13
CA MET A 251 20.39 3.39 17.75
C MET A 251 18.94 2.94 17.60
N LEU A 252 18.41 2.13 18.54
CA LEU A 252 17.00 1.71 18.53
C LEU A 252 16.05 2.91 18.66
N ALA A 253 16.28 3.81 19.60
CA ALA A 253 15.48 5.02 19.77
C ALA A 253 15.54 5.93 18.50
N GLY A 254 16.64 5.91 17.79
CA GLY A 254 16.78 6.61 16.51
C GLY A 254 15.87 6.11 15.39
N LEU A 255 15.45 4.85 15.45
CA LEU A 255 14.60 4.22 14.41
C LEU A 255 13.17 4.75 14.41
N PHE A 256 12.61 5.17 15.52
CA PHE A 256 11.22 5.66 15.60
C PHE A 256 10.91 6.78 14.60
N LYS A 257 11.88 7.64 14.31
CA LYS A 257 11.72 8.76 13.37
C LYS A 257 11.54 8.29 11.92
N ALA A 258 12.33 7.34 11.46
CA ALA A 258 12.30 6.82 10.09
C ALA A 258 12.96 5.43 10.06
N PRO A 259 12.24 4.37 10.45
CA PRO A 259 12.81 3.06 10.75
C PRO A 259 13.58 2.43 9.58
N THR A 260 13.16 2.63 8.35
CA THR A 260 13.89 2.07 7.20
C THR A 260 15.05 2.94 6.75
N LYS A 261 14.90 4.28 6.81
CA LYS A 261 16.01 5.18 6.46
C LYS A 261 17.21 4.98 7.37
N TYR A 262 16.96 4.70 8.64
CA TYR A 262 17.98 4.52 9.68
C TYR A 262 18.19 3.06 10.06
N ALA A 263 17.61 2.10 9.30
CA ALA A 263 17.81 0.68 9.52
C ALA A 263 19.30 0.31 9.44
N PRO A 264 19.94 -0.18 10.52
CA PRO A 264 21.39 -0.41 10.57
C PRO A 264 21.90 -1.42 9.55
N HIS A 265 21.10 -2.43 9.20
CA HIS A 265 21.45 -3.46 8.21
C HIS A 265 21.47 -2.93 6.77
N ILE A 266 20.77 -1.80 6.50
CA ILE A 266 20.74 -1.15 5.18
C ILE A 266 21.78 -0.02 5.11
N ASN A 267 21.79 0.86 6.13
CA ASN A 267 22.62 2.07 6.13
C ASN A 267 23.20 2.34 7.53
N LEU A 268 24.20 1.57 7.92
CA LEU A 268 24.85 1.70 9.22
C LEU A 268 25.44 3.11 9.50
N PRO A 269 26.05 3.82 8.52
CA PRO A 269 26.49 5.20 8.75
C PRO A 269 25.36 6.16 9.11
N ALA A 270 24.20 6.08 8.43
CA ALA A 270 23.04 6.91 8.74
C ALA A 270 22.41 6.55 10.09
N ALA A 271 22.39 5.27 10.45
CA ALA A 271 21.94 4.79 11.76
C ALA A 271 22.81 5.36 12.88
N ARG A 272 24.14 5.31 12.74
CA ARG A 272 25.09 5.88 13.72
C ARG A 272 24.98 7.39 13.84
N ALA A 273 24.86 8.09 12.70
CA ALA A 273 24.64 9.53 12.70
C ALA A 273 23.32 9.90 13.45
N ARG A 274 22.27 9.11 13.26
CA ARG A 274 20.99 9.30 13.99
C ARG A 274 21.10 8.95 15.46
N ALA A 275 21.84 7.89 15.83
CA ALA A 275 22.11 7.54 17.22
C ALA A 275 22.86 8.66 17.95
N ASN A 276 23.81 9.34 17.31
CA ASN A 276 24.49 10.50 17.87
C ASN A 276 23.51 11.65 18.17
N VAL A 277 22.53 11.91 17.29
CA VAL A 277 21.46 12.89 17.57
C VAL A 277 20.61 12.47 18.77
N VAL A 278 20.38 11.17 18.99
CA VAL A 278 19.68 10.67 20.19
C VAL A 278 20.51 10.91 21.46
N LEU A 279 21.84 10.70 21.38
CA LEU A 279 22.76 10.99 22.48
C LEU A 279 22.78 12.49 22.80
N ASP A 280 22.73 13.36 21.79
CA ASP A 280 22.58 14.81 21.99
C ASP A 280 21.25 15.14 22.68
N ASN A 281 20.16 14.53 22.23
CA ASN A 281 18.84 14.71 22.84
C ASN A 281 18.80 14.29 24.32
N LEU A 282 19.53 13.22 24.71
CA LEU A 282 19.64 12.79 26.11
C LEU A 282 20.30 13.83 26.99
N VAL A 283 21.35 14.48 26.47
CA VAL A 283 22.05 15.58 27.16
C VAL A 283 21.18 16.82 27.23
N ASP A 284 20.58 17.23 26.10
CA ASP A 284 19.70 18.41 26.01
C ASP A 284 18.44 18.28 26.86
N ALA A 285 17.96 17.04 27.10
CA ALA A 285 16.85 16.78 27.99
C ALA A 285 17.24 16.73 29.47
N GLY A 286 18.53 16.76 29.78
CA GLY A 286 19.04 16.63 31.13
C GLY A 286 18.94 15.22 31.72
N PHE A 287 18.68 14.22 30.87
CA PHE A 287 18.58 12.81 31.32
C PHE A 287 19.96 12.17 31.51
N MET A 288 20.98 12.68 30.83
CA MET A 288 22.36 12.25 30.93
C MET A 288 23.32 13.46 30.76
N THR A 289 24.54 13.29 31.25
CA THR A 289 25.63 14.26 31.09
C THR A 289 26.47 13.89 29.85
N GLU A 290 27.24 14.85 29.31
CA GLU A 290 28.19 14.60 28.21
C GLU A 290 29.19 13.48 28.54
N GLY A 291 29.65 13.39 29.78
CA GLY A 291 30.54 12.31 30.23
C GLY A 291 29.94 10.92 30.14
N GLN A 292 28.63 10.79 30.43
CA GLN A 292 27.92 9.51 30.37
C GLN A 292 27.71 9.04 28.92
N VAL A 293 27.46 9.95 27.97
CA VAL A 293 27.26 9.60 26.55
C VAL A 293 28.57 9.46 25.77
N PHE A 294 29.68 9.96 26.30
CA PHE A 294 30.99 9.97 25.62
C PHE A 294 31.44 8.57 25.16
N GLY A 295 31.29 7.55 26.02
CA GLY A 295 31.64 6.17 25.69
C GLY A 295 30.82 5.61 24.51
N ALA A 296 29.52 5.90 24.46
CA ALA A 296 28.62 5.46 23.40
C ALA A 296 28.95 6.16 22.06
N ARG A 297 29.36 7.44 22.09
CA ARG A 297 29.78 8.16 20.87
C ARG A 297 31.07 7.58 20.30
N ARG A 298 32.03 7.24 21.18
CA ARG A 298 33.34 6.69 20.75
C ARG A 298 33.23 5.24 20.25
N ASN A 299 32.32 4.45 20.86
CA ASN A 299 32.10 3.06 20.51
C ASN A 299 30.64 2.88 20.02
N PRO A 300 30.32 3.32 18.80
CA PRO A 300 28.97 3.24 18.26
C PRO A 300 28.55 1.79 18.01
N ALA A 301 27.25 1.52 18.13
CA ALA A 301 26.70 0.18 17.94
C ALA A 301 26.99 -0.38 16.53
N ASN A 302 27.18 -1.70 16.48
CA ASN A 302 27.29 -2.51 15.26
C ASN A 302 26.02 -3.38 15.14
N ALA A 303 25.52 -3.50 13.92
CA ALA A 303 24.42 -4.40 13.62
C ALA A 303 24.92 -5.69 12.96
N VAL A 304 24.19 -6.79 13.19
CA VAL A 304 24.37 -8.05 12.46
C VAL A 304 24.03 -7.82 10.98
N ASP A 305 24.82 -8.37 10.07
CA ASP A 305 24.58 -8.24 8.62
C ASP A 305 23.44 -9.18 8.20
N ARG A 306 22.29 -8.61 7.85
CA ARG A 306 21.08 -9.32 7.39
C ARG A 306 20.56 -8.71 6.09
N ARG A 307 21.44 -8.33 5.19
CA ARG A 307 21.08 -7.61 3.94
C ARG A 307 20.19 -8.42 3.01
N ASP A 308 20.12 -9.74 3.16
CA ASP A 308 19.36 -10.64 2.28
C ASP A 308 17.96 -11.01 2.83
N GLU A 309 17.60 -10.57 4.03
CA GLU A 309 16.28 -10.84 4.62
C GLU A 309 15.25 -9.77 4.23
N ASN A 310 14.79 -9.79 2.98
CA ASN A 310 13.67 -8.95 2.54
C ASN A 310 12.32 -9.60 2.91
N SER A 311 11.69 -9.08 3.95
CA SER A 311 10.34 -9.47 4.33
C SER A 311 9.28 -8.78 3.45
N PRO A 312 8.26 -9.49 2.93
CA PRO A 312 7.20 -8.90 2.09
C PRO A 312 6.19 -8.12 2.92
N ASN A 313 6.60 -6.99 3.49
CA ASN A 313 5.88 -6.30 4.54
C ASN A 313 4.47 -5.84 4.16
N TYR A 314 4.23 -5.31 2.96
CA TYR A 314 2.89 -4.96 2.48
C TYR A 314 1.96 -6.16 2.43
N TYR A 315 2.49 -7.30 1.99
CA TYR A 315 1.73 -8.55 1.95
C TYR A 315 1.42 -9.08 3.35
N LEU A 316 2.40 -9.03 4.24
CA LEU A 316 2.23 -9.50 5.63
C LEU A 316 1.19 -8.66 6.38
N ASP A 317 1.14 -7.35 6.16
CA ASP A 317 0.11 -6.50 6.75
C ASP A 317 -1.28 -6.86 6.19
N TYR A 318 -1.39 -7.07 4.89
CA TYR A 318 -2.62 -7.52 4.26
C TYR A 318 -3.10 -8.89 4.80
N ALA A 319 -2.19 -9.86 4.91
CA ALA A 319 -2.49 -11.17 5.48
C ALA A 319 -2.86 -11.10 6.98
N PHE A 320 -2.23 -10.21 7.73
CA PHE A 320 -2.54 -10.00 9.14
C PHE A 320 -3.92 -9.38 9.34
N ASP A 321 -4.30 -8.41 8.51
CA ASP A 321 -5.64 -7.81 8.53
C ASP A 321 -6.73 -8.82 8.14
N GLU A 322 -6.45 -9.73 7.20
CA GLU A 322 -7.34 -10.86 6.90
C GLU A 322 -7.45 -11.80 8.11
N MET A 323 -6.32 -12.12 8.75
CA MET A 323 -6.31 -12.99 9.94
C MET A 323 -7.06 -12.35 11.11
N ARG A 324 -6.93 -11.04 11.34
CA ARG A 324 -7.72 -10.31 12.36
C ARG A 324 -9.23 -10.46 12.13
N LYS A 325 -9.69 -10.34 10.88
CA LYS A 325 -11.10 -10.53 10.52
C LYS A 325 -11.52 -11.99 10.68
N LEU A 326 -10.65 -12.93 10.33
CA LEU A 326 -10.93 -14.36 10.42
C LEU A 326 -11.10 -14.80 11.88
N VAL A 327 -10.24 -14.36 12.79
CA VAL A 327 -10.32 -14.69 14.23
C VAL A 327 -11.67 -14.28 14.84
N LEU A 328 -12.29 -13.20 14.36
CA LEU A 328 -13.62 -12.77 14.81
C LEU A 328 -14.73 -13.74 14.38
N THR A 329 -14.50 -14.57 13.36
CA THR A 329 -15.46 -15.56 12.87
C THR A 329 -15.28 -16.95 13.49
N LEU A 330 -14.17 -17.19 14.21
CA LEU A 330 -13.91 -18.44 14.88
C LEU A 330 -14.88 -18.62 16.08
N PRO A 331 -15.18 -19.88 16.47
CA PRO A 331 -16.00 -20.15 17.65
C PRO A 331 -15.44 -19.47 18.89
N LYS A 332 -16.30 -18.97 19.78
CA LYS A 332 -15.90 -18.29 21.04
C LYS A 332 -15.11 -19.17 21.99
N SER A 333 -15.18 -20.50 21.83
CA SER A 333 -14.35 -21.47 22.56
C SER A 333 -12.86 -21.42 22.18
N TYR A 334 -12.53 -20.81 21.03
CA TYR A 334 -11.12 -20.59 20.65
C TYR A 334 -10.56 -19.37 21.39
N THR A 335 -9.79 -19.66 22.44
CA THR A 335 -9.12 -18.62 23.27
C THR A 335 -7.68 -18.36 22.85
N GLU A 336 -7.12 -19.21 22.00
CA GLU A 336 -5.75 -19.05 21.49
C GLU A 336 -5.58 -17.76 20.70
N ARG A 337 -4.43 -17.13 20.87
CA ARG A 337 -4.04 -15.88 20.19
C ARG A 337 -2.75 -16.02 19.37
N VAL A 338 -2.11 -17.19 19.43
CA VAL A 338 -0.89 -17.49 18.66
C VAL A 338 -1.25 -18.46 17.53
N PHE A 339 -0.96 -18.05 16.30
CA PHE A 339 -1.28 -18.84 15.12
C PHE A 339 -0.09 -18.94 14.17
N VAL A 340 -0.04 -20.06 13.47
CA VAL A 340 0.83 -20.28 12.31
C VAL A 340 -0.06 -20.27 11.06
N VAL A 341 0.23 -19.36 10.14
CA VAL A 341 -0.60 -19.13 8.95
C VAL A 341 0.20 -19.41 7.68
N ARG A 342 -0.25 -20.38 6.91
CA ARG A 342 0.25 -20.60 5.56
C ARG A 342 -0.52 -19.72 4.59
N THR A 343 0.23 -18.93 3.81
CA THR A 343 -0.33 -17.94 2.89
C THR A 343 -0.23 -18.37 1.43
N ALA A 344 -0.89 -17.63 0.55
CA ALA A 344 -0.83 -17.85 -0.89
C ALA A 344 0.42 -17.27 -1.57
N ILE A 345 1.25 -16.48 -0.86
CA ILE A 345 2.41 -15.82 -1.43
C ILE A 345 3.42 -16.80 -2.04
N ASP A 346 3.97 -16.40 -3.17
CA ASP A 346 5.13 -17.03 -3.79
C ASP A 346 6.32 -16.07 -3.70
N MET A 347 7.31 -16.40 -2.87
CA MET A 347 8.42 -15.49 -2.60
C MET A 347 9.30 -15.20 -3.81
N ASN A 348 9.35 -16.10 -4.81
CA ASN A 348 10.10 -15.85 -6.04
C ASN A 348 9.39 -14.79 -6.90
N VAL A 349 8.07 -14.92 -7.05
CA VAL A 349 7.25 -13.95 -7.76
C VAL A 349 7.18 -12.61 -7.02
N GLN A 350 7.09 -12.64 -5.70
CA GLN A 350 7.10 -11.44 -4.86
C GLN A 350 8.39 -10.62 -5.05
N ARG A 351 9.56 -11.26 -4.93
CA ARG A 351 10.84 -10.61 -5.13
C ARG A 351 11.00 -10.06 -6.56
N ALA A 352 10.53 -10.81 -7.55
CA ALA A 352 10.53 -10.35 -8.93
C ALA A 352 9.64 -9.11 -9.12
N ALA A 353 8.46 -9.08 -8.50
CA ALA A 353 7.55 -7.95 -8.55
C ALA A 353 8.16 -6.69 -7.89
N GLU A 354 8.74 -6.83 -6.70
CA GLU A 354 9.43 -5.73 -6.00
C GLU A 354 10.61 -5.20 -6.80
N ALA A 355 11.47 -6.09 -7.30
CA ALA A 355 12.64 -5.72 -8.10
C ALA A 355 12.24 -5.04 -9.42
N THR A 356 11.19 -5.53 -10.08
CA THR A 356 10.69 -4.95 -11.34
C THR A 356 10.15 -3.55 -11.10
N VAL A 357 9.32 -3.34 -10.07
CA VAL A 357 8.77 -2.02 -9.73
C VAL A 357 9.88 -1.03 -9.40
N GLU A 358 10.86 -1.42 -8.56
CA GLU A 358 11.98 -0.54 -8.22
C GLU A 358 12.82 -0.21 -9.46
N ASN A 359 13.13 -1.18 -10.31
CA ASN A 359 13.90 -0.96 -11.53
C ASN A 359 13.17 -0.01 -12.48
N GLN A 360 11.87 -0.18 -12.71
CA GLN A 360 11.07 0.68 -13.57
C GLN A 360 11.00 2.12 -13.02
N LEU A 361 10.75 2.29 -11.72
CA LEU A 361 10.71 3.61 -11.09
C LEU A 361 12.08 4.29 -11.08
N ARG A 362 13.17 3.53 -10.88
CA ARG A 362 14.52 4.06 -10.89
C ARG A 362 14.96 4.52 -12.29
N GLN A 363 14.61 3.74 -13.33
CA GLN A 363 15.01 4.04 -14.71
C GLN A 363 14.13 5.12 -15.35
N PHE A 364 12.80 5.06 -15.16
CA PHE A 364 11.84 5.85 -15.91
C PHE A 364 10.98 6.77 -15.04
N GLY A 365 11.05 6.64 -13.71
CA GLY A 365 10.20 7.41 -12.79
C GLY A 365 10.35 8.91 -12.95
N ARG A 366 11.57 9.41 -13.19
CA ARG A 366 11.82 10.83 -13.46
C ARG A 366 11.20 11.29 -14.77
N ASP A 367 11.39 10.54 -15.84
CA ASP A 367 10.91 10.90 -17.18
C ASP A 367 9.38 10.96 -17.22
N TYR A 368 8.75 10.01 -16.53
CA TYR A 368 7.30 9.96 -16.41
C TYR A 368 6.75 10.79 -15.24
N HIS A 369 7.58 11.40 -14.42
CA HIS A 369 7.14 12.08 -13.20
C HIS A 369 6.22 11.17 -12.35
N ALA A 370 6.64 9.93 -12.15
CA ALA A 370 5.94 8.92 -11.36
C ALA A 370 6.81 8.49 -10.18
N THR A 371 6.24 8.52 -8.98
CA THR A 371 6.97 8.24 -7.73
C THR A 371 6.55 6.94 -7.07
N GLN A 372 5.37 6.44 -7.40
CA GLN A 372 4.77 5.27 -6.77
C GLN A 372 4.22 4.28 -7.80
N ALA A 373 4.15 3.02 -7.36
CA ALA A 373 3.48 1.95 -8.08
C ALA A 373 2.83 0.97 -7.09
N ALA A 374 1.84 0.24 -7.56
CA ALA A 374 1.27 -0.90 -6.83
C ALA A 374 0.99 -2.06 -7.80
N VAL A 375 1.23 -3.26 -7.31
CA VAL A 375 1.03 -4.51 -8.07
C VAL A 375 0.31 -5.51 -7.20
N VAL A 376 -0.67 -6.20 -7.77
CA VAL A 376 -1.30 -7.39 -7.18
C VAL A 376 -1.37 -8.46 -8.24
N LEU A 377 -0.71 -9.59 -7.98
CA LEU A 377 -0.82 -10.83 -8.75
C LEU A 377 -1.56 -11.86 -7.93
N ALA A 378 -2.57 -12.50 -8.50
CA ALA A 378 -3.37 -13.52 -7.82
C ALA A 378 -3.62 -14.74 -8.71
N ASP A 379 -3.84 -15.89 -8.06
CA ASP A 379 -4.42 -17.07 -8.67
C ASP A 379 -5.87 -16.81 -9.12
N LEU A 380 -6.39 -17.63 -10.00
CA LEU A 380 -7.78 -17.50 -10.45
C LEU A 380 -8.82 -17.86 -9.37
N ASP A 381 -8.41 -18.47 -8.26
CA ASP A 381 -9.26 -18.66 -7.07
C ASP A 381 -9.26 -17.46 -6.12
N GLY A 382 -8.45 -16.44 -6.40
CA GLY A 382 -8.31 -15.21 -5.63
C GLY A 382 -7.12 -15.21 -4.65
N GLY A 383 -6.34 -16.27 -4.56
CA GLY A 383 -5.15 -16.34 -3.71
C GLY A 383 -4.08 -15.35 -4.18
N VAL A 384 -3.73 -14.38 -3.35
CA VAL A 384 -2.75 -13.33 -3.69
C VAL A 384 -1.35 -13.89 -3.60
N ARG A 385 -0.68 -14.03 -4.74
CA ARG A 385 0.68 -14.58 -4.86
C ARG A 385 1.78 -13.56 -4.69
N ALA A 386 1.53 -12.32 -5.08
CA ALA A 386 2.44 -11.20 -4.88
C ALA A 386 1.68 -9.91 -4.70
N MET A 387 2.20 -9.04 -3.84
CA MET A 387 1.65 -7.71 -3.57
C MET A 387 2.77 -6.70 -3.33
N VAL A 388 2.78 -5.66 -4.15
CA VAL A 388 3.65 -4.49 -3.97
C VAL A 388 2.76 -3.29 -3.68
N GLY A 389 2.83 -2.76 -2.47
CA GLY A 389 1.98 -1.64 -2.01
C GLY A 389 2.61 -0.26 -2.19
N GLY A 390 3.81 -0.19 -2.76
CA GLY A 390 4.56 1.04 -2.98
C GLY A 390 6.02 0.75 -3.27
N ARG A 391 6.78 1.80 -3.56
CA ARG A 391 8.21 1.68 -3.89
C ARG A 391 9.06 1.20 -2.71
N ASP A 392 8.78 1.74 -1.52
CA ASP A 392 9.55 1.46 -0.30
C ASP A 392 8.60 1.45 0.91
N TYR A 393 8.47 0.29 1.55
CA TYR A 393 7.64 0.10 2.74
C TYR A 393 8.08 0.96 3.91
N GLY A 394 9.37 1.18 4.05
CA GLY A 394 9.89 1.96 5.15
C GLY A 394 9.74 3.48 4.97
N ALA A 395 9.74 3.95 3.73
CA ALA A 395 9.41 5.33 3.45
C ALA A 395 7.91 5.59 3.64
N SER A 396 7.06 4.59 3.35
CA SER A 396 5.61 4.67 3.51
C SER A 396 4.99 3.29 3.71
N GLN A 397 4.41 3.03 4.88
CA GLN A 397 3.66 1.81 5.17
C GLN A 397 2.24 1.81 4.56
N PHE A 398 1.84 2.91 3.91
CA PHE A 398 0.55 3.00 3.22
C PHE A 398 0.52 2.01 2.06
N ASN A 399 -0.34 0.98 2.17
CA ASN A 399 -0.45 -0.07 1.17
C ASN A 399 -1.35 0.37 0.00
N ARG A 400 -0.75 0.92 -1.05
CA ARG A 400 -1.50 1.42 -2.22
C ARG A 400 -2.21 0.32 -2.99
N ALA A 401 -1.82 -0.92 -2.79
CA ALA A 401 -2.51 -2.06 -3.41
C ALA A 401 -3.89 -2.33 -2.80
N VAL A 402 -4.09 -1.97 -1.53
CA VAL A 402 -5.29 -2.27 -0.74
C VAL A 402 -6.05 -1.00 -0.37
N ASP A 403 -5.33 0.00 0.17
CA ASP A 403 -5.93 1.17 0.83
C ASP A 403 -6.10 2.37 -0.11
N ALA A 404 -5.32 2.47 -1.19
CA ALA A 404 -5.45 3.55 -2.15
C ALA A 404 -6.65 3.34 -3.07
N MET A 405 -7.56 4.30 -3.06
CA MET A 405 -8.67 4.36 -4.01
C MET A 405 -8.24 5.22 -5.19
N ARG A 406 -8.17 4.62 -6.38
CA ARG A 406 -7.67 5.26 -7.61
C ARG A 406 -8.61 5.06 -8.78
N GLN A 407 -8.71 6.06 -9.65
CA GLN A 407 -9.56 5.97 -10.84
C GLN A 407 -8.96 4.96 -11.83
N PRO A 408 -9.70 3.88 -12.20
CA PRO A 408 -9.21 2.88 -13.14
C PRO A 408 -9.16 3.38 -14.60
N GLY A 409 -9.87 4.46 -14.89
CA GLY A 409 -10.00 4.96 -16.28
C GLY A 409 -10.50 3.86 -17.20
N SER A 410 -9.92 3.75 -18.38
CA SER A 410 -10.34 2.78 -19.40
C SER A 410 -10.24 1.30 -18.99
N SER A 411 -9.54 0.96 -17.90
CA SER A 411 -9.55 -0.42 -17.41
C SER A 411 -10.87 -0.81 -16.73
N PHE A 412 -11.78 0.15 -16.50
CA PHE A 412 -13.15 -0.11 -16.06
C PHE A 412 -14.08 -0.57 -17.20
N LYS A 413 -13.74 -0.29 -18.46
CA LYS A 413 -14.58 -0.59 -19.64
C LYS A 413 -15.01 -2.06 -19.76
N PRO A 414 -14.22 -3.09 -19.41
CA PRO A 414 -14.66 -4.47 -19.49
C PRO A 414 -15.94 -4.76 -18.71
N TYR A 415 -16.20 -4.08 -17.57
CA TYR A 415 -17.49 -4.22 -16.88
C TYR A 415 -18.66 -3.70 -17.71
N VAL A 416 -18.44 -2.60 -18.45
CA VAL A 416 -19.46 -2.03 -19.37
C VAL A 416 -19.76 -2.97 -20.52
N TYR A 417 -18.69 -3.51 -21.15
CA TYR A 417 -18.84 -4.41 -22.30
C TYR A 417 -19.46 -5.75 -21.86
N ALA A 418 -19.05 -6.33 -20.75
CA ALA A 418 -19.69 -7.52 -20.19
C ALA A 418 -21.19 -7.30 -19.92
N THR A 419 -21.55 -6.13 -19.36
CA THR A 419 -22.96 -5.75 -19.16
C THR A 419 -23.70 -5.61 -20.49
N ALA A 420 -23.06 -5.04 -21.52
CA ALA A 420 -23.65 -4.92 -22.84
C ALA A 420 -23.92 -6.30 -23.49
N LEU A 421 -22.95 -7.21 -23.41
CA LEU A 421 -23.13 -8.58 -23.92
C LEU A 421 -24.30 -9.29 -23.20
N MET A 422 -24.43 -9.13 -21.90
CA MET A 422 -25.59 -9.65 -21.14
C MET A 422 -26.93 -9.00 -21.51
N ASN A 423 -26.89 -7.82 -22.16
CA ASN A 423 -28.09 -7.11 -22.64
C ASN A 423 -28.33 -7.26 -24.16
N GLY A 424 -27.82 -8.32 -24.78
CA GLY A 424 -28.10 -8.71 -26.16
C GLY A 424 -27.15 -8.14 -27.21
N PHE A 425 -26.10 -7.42 -26.83
CA PHE A 425 -25.02 -7.06 -27.75
C PHE A 425 -24.10 -8.27 -27.96
N THR A 426 -23.35 -8.26 -29.06
CA THR A 426 -22.35 -9.28 -29.41
C THR A 426 -21.01 -8.60 -29.71
N PRO A 427 -19.88 -9.32 -29.72
CA PRO A 427 -18.57 -8.78 -30.11
C PRO A 427 -18.58 -8.09 -31.47
N LYS A 428 -19.46 -8.58 -32.40
CA LYS A 428 -19.63 -8.05 -33.77
C LYS A 428 -20.67 -6.92 -33.89
N SER A 429 -21.42 -6.61 -32.82
CA SER A 429 -22.38 -5.50 -32.82
C SER A 429 -21.69 -4.20 -33.18
N ILE A 430 -22.29 -3.46 -34.10
CA ILE A 430 -21.76 -2.19 -34.63
C ILE A 430 -22.32 -1.04 -33.81
N VAL A 431 -21.43 -0.16 -33.34
CA VAL A 431 -21.76 1.11 -32.68
C VAL A 431 -21.02 2.24 -33.40
N VAL A 432 -21.72 3.34 -33.63
CA VAL A 432 -21.10 4.51 -34.28
C VAL A 432 -20.23 5.25 -33.25
N ASP A 433 -18.93 5.29 -33.49
CA ASP A 433 -17.98 6.17 -32.80
C ASP A 433 -18.15 7.58 -33.35
N GLY A 434 -18.88 8.41 -32.68
CA GLY A 434 -19.21 9.79 -33.03
C GLY A 434 -19.69 10.55 -31.78
N PRO A 435 -19.86 11.86 -31.83
CA PRO A 435 -20.21 12.69 -30.69
C PRO A 435 -21.40 12.15 -29.91
N VAL A 436 -21.36 12.28 -28.61
CA VAL A 436 -22.44 11.96 -27.66
C VAL A 436 -22.33 12.87 -26.44
N CYS A 437 -23.48 13.34 -25.93
CA CYS A 437 -23.55 14.12 -24.71
C CYS A 437 -24.58 13.53 -23.74
N ILE A 438 -24.32 13.65 -22.45
CA ILE A 438 -25.25 13.37 -21.36
C ILE A 438 -25.36 14.67 -20.55
N GLY A 439 -26.45 15.42 -20.74
CA GLY A 439 -26.55 16.78 -20.26
C GLY A 439 -25.44 17.66 -20.87
N ASN A 440 -24.73 18.38 -20.03
CA ASN A 440 -23.62 19.26 -20.46
C ASN A 440 -22.28 18.53 -20.62
N TRP A 441 -22.21 17.22 -20.36
CA TRP A 441 -20.98 16.45 -20.47
C TRP A 441 -20.89 15.69 -21.81
N CYS A 442 -19.86 16.01 -22.58
CA CYS A 442 -19.60 15.41 -23.89
C CYS A 442 -18.21 14.77 -23.90
N PRO A 443 -18.10 13.44 -23.74
CA PRO A 443 -16.80 12.75 -23.77
C PRO A 443 -16.16 12.81 -25.15
N GLN A 444 -14.82 12.86 -25.16
CA GLN A 444 -14.02 12.78 -26.38
C GLN A 444 -13.11 11.55 -26.34
N ASN A 445 -12.78 11.03 -27.52
CA ASN A 445 -11.74 10.03 -27.66
C ASN A 445 -10.36 10.65 -27.38
N TYR A 446 -9.38 9.81 -27.01
CA TYR A 446 -8.03 10.27 -26.70
C TYR A 446 -7.40 11.10 -27.82
N GLY A 447 -7.55 10.68 -29.09
CA GLY A 447 -7.04 11.38 -30.27
C GLY A 447 -7.93 12.53 -30.78
N ARG A 448 -9.03 12.86 -30.08
CA ARG A 448 -10.05 13.85 -30.52
C ARG A 448 -10.67 13.60 -31.88
N SER A 449 -10.52 12.37 -32.40
CA SER A 449 -11.07 11.92 -33.68
C SER A 449 -12.07 10.80 -33.49
N TYR A 450 -12.91 10.57 -34.48
CA TYR A 450 -13.93 9.53 -34.47
C TYR A 450 -13.71 8.58 -35.63
N SER A 451 -13.98 7.29 -35.43
CA SER A 451 -13.75 6.21 -36.38
C SER A 451 -15.01 5.81 -37.15
N GLY A 452 -16.17 6.43 -36.91
CA GLY A 452 -17.45 6.04 -37.52
C GLY A 452 -17.96 4.69 -37.01
N SER A 453 -18.44 3.83 -37.88
CA SER A 453 -18.96 2.51 -37.54
C SER A 453 -17.83 1.57 -37.11
N VAL A 454 -17.89 1.05 -35.89
CA VAL A 454 -16.91 0.09 -35.31
C VAL A 454 -17.63 -1.06 -34.63
N THR A 455 -17.04 -2.25 -34.65
CA THR A 455 -17.53 -3.37 -33.82
C THR A 455 -17.16 -3.16 -32.35
N LEU A 456 -17.83 -3.86 -31.44
CA LEU A 456 -17.49 -3.80 -30.03
C LEU A 456 -16.06 -4.29 -29.78
N THR A 457 -15.60 -5.33 -30.49
CA THR A 457 -14.20 -5.80 -30.44
C THR A 457 -13.24 -4.69 -30.85
N GLN A 458 -13.44 -4.02 -31.97
CA GLN A 458 -12.59 -2.90 -32.38
C GLN A 458 -12.60 -1.74 -31.39
N ALA A 459 -13.76 -1.46 -30.78
CA ALA A 459 -13.92 -0.37 -29.83
C ALA A 459 -13.15 -0.61 -28.53
N ILE A 460 -13.18 -1.83 -27.97
CA ILE A 460 -12.41 -2.17 -26.76
C ILE A 460 -10.91 -2.27 -27.06
N THR A 461 -10.52 -2.83 -28.20
CA THR A 461 -9.12 -2.96 -28.68
C THR A 461 -8.43 -1.59 -28.76
N ARG A 462 -9.12 -0.61 -29.38
CA ARG A 462 -8.64 0.77 -29.52
C ARG A 462 -8.94 1.65 -28.32
N SER A 463 -9.65 1.11 -27.33
CA SER A 463 -10.04 1.83 -26.09
C SER A 463 -10.87 3.10 -26.35
N ILE A 464 -11.77 3.09 -27.34
CA ILE A 464 -12.64 4.22 -27.70
C ILE A 464 -13.48 4.64 -26.48
N ASN A 465 -13.58 5.95 -26.20
CA ASN A 465 -14.28 6.46 -25.00
C ASN A 465 -15.79 6.62 -25.23
N VAL A 466 -16.18 7.00 -26.42
CA VAL A 466 -17.59 7.30 -26.74
C VAL A 466 -18.45 6.05 -26.73
N VAL A 467 -17.93 4.91 -27.18
CA VAL A 467 -18.68 3.66 -27.31
C VAL A 467 -19.23 3.15 -25.98
N PRO A 468 -18.46 2.99 -24.87
CA PRO A 468 -19.02 2.54 -23.60
C PRO A 468 -20.07 3.50 -23.02
N VAL A 469 -19.99 4.80 -23.31
CA VAL A 469 -21.01 5.77 -22.93
C VAL A 469 -22.30 5.51 -23.71
N LYS A 470 -22.22 5.32 -25.04
CA LYS A 470 -23.38 4.96 -25.87
C LYS A 470 -24.00 3.63 -25.47
N LEU A 471 -23.17 2.62 -25.13
CA LEU A 471 -23.66 1.34 -24.60
C LEU A 471 -24.45 1.55 -23.28
N SER A 472 -23.94 2.39 -22.37
CA SER A 472 -24.67 2.67 -21.12
C SER A 472 -26.04 3.34 -21.36
N ILE A 473 -26.13 4.22 -22.37
CA ILE A 473 -27.40 4.84 -22.78
C ILE A 473 -28.35 3.79 -23.35
N ALA A 474 -27.85 2.97 -24.29
CA ALA A 474 -28.65 1.94 -24.96
C ALA A 474 -29.19 0.90 -23.97
N MET A 475 -28.37 0.43 -23.02
CA MET A 475 -28.77 -0.52 -21.99
C MET A 475 -29.83 0.04 -21.00
N GLY A 476 -29.94 1.37 -20.89
CA GLY A 476 -30.90 2.02 -20.04
C GLY A 476 -32.34 1.94 -20.57
N GLY A 477 -32.51 1.83 -21.88
CA GLY A 477 -33.83 1.77 -22.51
C GLY A 477 -34.75 2.92 -22.07
N LYS A 478 -35.98 2.61 -21.69
CA LYS A 478 -36.96 3.59 -21.17
C LYS A 478 -36.53 4.25 -19.85
N GLY A 479 -35.61 3.64 -19.08
CA GLY A 479 -35.06 4.18 -17.82
C GLY A 479 -33.94 5.20 -18.01
N GLY A 480 -33.52 5.44 -19.25
CA GLY A 480 -32.49 6.41 -19.61
C GLY A 480 -31.06 6.02 -19.19
N PRO A 481 -30.10 6.94 -19.33
CA PRO A 481 -28.68 6.65 -19.10
C PRO A 481 -28.35 6.18 -17.67
N ARG A 482 -29.10 6.65 -16.66
CA ARG A 482 -28.92 6.26 -15.26
C ARG A 482 -29.22 4.78 -15.03
N ALA A 483 -30.30 4.25 -15.65
CA ALA A 483 -30.64 2.83 -15.54
C ALA A 483 -29.57 1.94 -16.19
N GLY A 484 -28.95 2.37 -17.28
CA GLY A 484 -27.83 1.65 -17.90
C GLY A 484 -26.59 1.62 -17.00
N ARG A 485 -26.26 2.74 -16.35
CA ARG A 485 -25.14 2.80 -15.40
C ARG A 485 -25.42 1.93 -14.18
N ALA A 486 -26.64 1.88 -13.67
CA ALA A 486 -27.01 1.00 -12.57
C ALA A 486 -26.74 -0.49 -12.88
N LYS A 487 -27.05 -0.95 -14.11
CA LYS A 487 -26.71 -2.30 -14.58
C LYS A 487 -25.19 -2.55 -14.59
N ILE A 488 -24.41 -1.55 -15.02
CA ILE A 488 -22.92 -1.65 -15.02
C ILE A 488 -22.40 -1.77 -13.58
N VAL A 489 -22.91 -0.95 -12.66
CA VAL A 489 -22.57 -1.02 -11.24
C VAL A 489 -22.90 -2.39 -10.66
N GLU A 490 -24.09 -2.92 -10.97
CA GLU A 490 -24.51 -4.25 -10.53
C GLU A 490 -23.55 -5.33 -11.03
N THR A 491 -23.15 -5.29 -12.32
CA THR A 491 -22.18 -6.22 -12.90
C THR A 491 -20.82 -6.14 -12.19
N ALA A 492 -20.28 -4.93 -12.01
CA ALA A 492 -19.02 -4.71 -11.32
C ALA A 492 -19.07 -5.24 -9.87
N ARG A 493 -20.20 -5.02 -9.16
CA ARG A 493 -20.45 -5.56 -7.82
C ARG A 493 -20.43 -7.10 -7.80
N LYS A 494 -21.14 -7.74 -8.73
CA LYS A 494 -21.14 -9.20 -8.86
C LYS A 494 -19.76 -9.75 -9.15
N MET A 495 -18.95 -9.03 -9.91
CA MET A 495 -17.56 -9.40 -10.22
C MET A 495 -16.56 -9.13 -9.07
N GLY A 496 -17.01 -8.51 -7.95
CA GLY A 496 -16.20 -8.39 -6.73
C GLY A 496 -15.73 -6.98 -6.37
N ILE A 497 -16.11 -5.94 -7.10
CA ILE A 497 -15.80 -4.54 -6.73
C ILE A 497 -16.67 -4.13 -5.56
N THR A 498 -16.06 -3.82 -4.40
CA THR A 498 -16.76 -3.38 -3.19
C THR A 498 -16.66 -1.87 -2.96
N ALA A 499 -15.73 -1.22 -3.64
CA ALA A 499 -15.53 0.23 -3.61
C ALA A 499 -16.82 1.02 -3.94
N PRO A 500 -17.09 2.19 -3.34
CA PRO A 500 -18.26 2.98 -3.63
C PRO A 500 -18.23 3.51 -5.08
N LEU A 501 -19.04 2.89 -5.97
CA LEU A 501 -19.17 3.31 -7.36
C LEU A 501 -20.19 4.45 -7.48
N VAL A 502 -19.70 5.68 -7.59
CA VAL A 502 -20.54 6.88 -7.69
C VAL A 502 -21.20 6.96 -9.06
N ASP A 503 -22.55 7.18 -9.09
CA ASP A 503 -23.31 7.33 -10.35
C ASP A 503 -23.04 8.69 -11.02
N THR A 504 -22.06 8.73 -11.89
CA THR A 504 -21.75 9.91 -12.73
C THR A 504 -21.91 9.58 -14.22
N PRO A 505 -22.19 10.56 -15.10
CA PRO A 505 -22.21 10.33 -16.53
C PRO A 505 -20.93 9.68 -17.10
N SER A 506 -19.79 9.91 -16.45
CA SER A 506 -18.47 9.41 -16.84
C SER A 506 -18.12 8.04 -16.25
N LEU A 507 -18.98 7.45 -15.40
CA LEU A 507 -18.77 6.11 -14.83
C LEU A 507 -18.38 5.07 -15.90
N PRO A 508 -19.01 5.02 -17.12
CA PRO A 508 -18.66 4.01 -18.13
C PRO A 508 -17.23 4.09 -18.64
N ILE A 509 -16.53 5.18 -18.40
CA ILE A 509 -15.11 5.34 -18.77
C ILE A 509 -14.16 5.30 -17.55
N GLY A 510 -14.68 4.90 -16.38
CA GLY A 510 -13.89 4.63 -15.18
C GLY A 510 -13.49 5.87 -14.37
N SER A 511 -14.43 6.80 -14.17
CA SER A 511 -14.25 7.97 -13.31
C SER A 511 -14.48 7.69 -11.82
N THR A 512 -14.93 6.49 -11.46
CA THR A 512 -15.07 6.04 -10.08
C THR A 512 -13.80 5.35 -9.60
N GLU A 513 -13.53 5.37 -8.31
CA GLU A 513 -12.30 4.83 -7.75
C GLU A 513 -12.44 3.37 -7.34
N VAL A 514 -11.36 2.60 -7.45
CA VAL A 514 -11.25 1.19 -7.02
C VAL A 514 -9.87 0.95 -6.39
N SER A 515 -9.75 -0.10 -5.57
CA SER A 515 -8.44 -0.55 -5.11
C SER A 515 -7.78 -1.48 -6.14
N VAL A 516 -6.44 -1.58 -6.09
CA VAL A 516 -5.68 -2.43 -7.02
C VAL A 516 -6.04 -3.91 -6.82
N VAL A 517 -6.18 -4.35 -5.57
CA VAL A 517 -6.48 -5.74 -5.23
C VAL A 517 -7.87 -6.16 -5.71
N GLU A 518 -8.90 -5.32 -5.51
CA GLU A 518 -10.24 -5.63 -6.00
C GLU A 518 -10.27 -5.68 -7.53
N HIS A 519 -9.62 -4.71 -8.18
CA HIS A 519 -9.61 -4.62 -9.62
C HIS A 519 -8.85 -5.78 -10.29
N ALA A 520 -7.72 -6.22 -9.67
CA ALA A 520 -6.98 -7.40 -10.11
C ALA A 520 -7.85 -8.67 -10.06
N VAL A 521 -8.48 -8.91 -8.90
CA VAL A 521 -9.23 -10.16 -8.68
C VAL A 521 -10.58 -10.18 -9.39
N ALA A 522 -11.21 -9.01 -9.60
CA ALA A 522 -12.43 -8.93 -10.41
C ALA A 522 -12.20 -9.39 -11.86
N TYR A 523 -11.01 -9.18 -12.42
CA TYR A 523 -10.67 -9.68 -13.76
C TYR A 523 -10.50 -11.20 -13.83
N ALA A 524 -10.23 -11.88 -12.71
CA ALA A 524 -10.22 -13.34 -12.66
C ALA A 524 -11.58 -13.95 -13.10
N THR A 525 -12.67 -13.19 -13.02
CA THR A 525 -14.00 -13.62 -13.46
C THR A 525 -13.99 -14.06 -14.94
N PHE A 526 -13.21 -13.41 -15.81
CA PHE A 526 -13.18 -13.72 -17.25
C PHE A 526 -12.56 -15.11 -17.52
N PRO A 527 -11.30 -15.40 -17.14
CA PRO A 527 -10.70 -16.71 -17.36
C PRO A 527 -11.38 -17.80 -16.52
N ASN A 528 -12.12 -17.43 -15.48
CA ASN A 528 -12.81 -18.34 -14.56
C ASN A 528 -14.25 -18.68 -15.00
N LYS A 529 -14.54 -18.61 -16.30
CA LYS A 529 -15.85 -18.92 -16.89
C LYS A 529 -17.00 -18.11 -16.26
N GLY A 530 -16.74 -16.85 -15.95
CA GLY A 530 -17.71 -15.93 -15.37
C GLY A 530 -17.93 -16.07 -13.86
N ARG A 531 -17.11 -16.85 -13.16
CA ARG A 531 -17.19 -17.03 -11.71
C ARG A 531 -16.31 -15.99 -11.01
N ALA A 532 -16.91 -15.17 -10.17
CA ALA A 532 -16.22 -14.23 -9.32
C ALA A 532 -15.66 -14.91 -8.07
N VAL A 533 -14.47 -14.49 -7.67
CA VAL A 533 -13.75 -14.95 -6.49
C VAL A 533 -13.43 -13.76 -5.59
N LYS A 534 -13.01 -14.01 -4.36
CA LYS A 534 -12.56 -12.98 -3.44
C LYS A 534 -11.05 -13.03 -3.24
N PRO A 535 -10.39 -11.87 -3.17
CA PRO A 535 -8.99 -11.83 -2.82
C PRO A 535 -8.77 -12.38 -1.41
N HIS A 536 -7.73 -13.19 -1.24
CA HIS A 536 -7.31 -13.74 0.04
C HIS A 536 -5.81 -13.99 0.07
N ALA A 537 -5.23 -13.84 1.26
CA ALA A 537 -3.84 -14.19 1.53
C ALA A 537 -3.74 -15.53 2.27
N VAL A 538 -4.72 -15.82 3.14
CA VAL A 538 -4.68 -16.97 4.06
C VAL A 538 -5.15 -18.23 3.37
N LEU A 539 -4.33 -19.28 3.36
CA LEU A 539 -4.67 -20.61 2.87
C LEU A 539 -5.00 -21.58 4.00
N GLU A 540 -4.24 -21.52 5.11
CA GLU A 540 -4.38 -22.42 6.23
C GLU A 540 -3.99 -21.73 7.52
N VAL A 541 -4.74 -21.97 8.59
CA VAL A 541 -4.48 -21.45 9.94
C VAL A 541 -4.34 -22.64 10.88
N ARG A 542 -3.23 -22.69 11.60
CA ARG A 542 -2.97 -23.60 12.69
C ARG A 542 -2.84 -22.88 13.99
N SER A 543 -3.21 -23.55 15.09
CA SER A 543 -2.93 -23.07 16.45
C SER A 543 -1.42 -23.09 16.75
N GLY A 544 -1.01 -22.45 17.85
CA GLY A 544 0.36 -22.54 18.33
C GLY A 544 0.79 -23.98 18.67
N ALA A 545 -0.16 -24.86 19.00
CA ALA A 545 0.05 -26.30 19.23
C ALA A 545 0.13 -27.12 17.92
N GLY A 546 -0.17 -26.51 16.77
CA GLY A 546 -0.12 -27.17 15.46
C GLY A 546 -1.47 -27.69 14.94
N ASP A 547 -2.56 -27.55 15.71
CA ASP A 547 -3.88 -28.02 15.32
C ASP A 547 -4.45 -27.19 14.17
N LEU A 548 -5.09 -27.87 13.20
CA LEU A 548 -5.71 -27.22 12.06
C LEU A 548 -7.02 -26.52 12.46
N VAL A 549 -7.00 -25.19 12.42
CA VAL A 549 -8.14 -24.33 12.78
C VAL A 549 -9.04 -24.04 11.59
N TRP A 550 -8.45 -23.64 10.46
CA TRP A 550 -9.17 -23.18 9.29
C TRP A 550 -8.39 -23.44 8.00
N ARG A 551 -9.12 -23.70 6.88
CA ARG A 551 -8.54 -23.85 5.54
C ARG A 551 -9.42 -23.20 4.49
N TRP A 552 -8.81 -22.50 3.54
CA TRP A 552 -9.52 -21.82 2.46
C TRP A 552 -10.37 -22.77 1.60
N ASP A 553 -9.83 -23.89 1.19
CA ASP A 553 -10.53 -24.88 0.34
C ASP A 553 -11.77 -25.49 1.00
N ARG A 554 -11.79 -25.59 2.34
CA ARG A 554 -12.90 -26.12 3.15
C ARG A 554 -13.86 -25.01 3.60
N ASP A 555 -13.33 -23.95 4.20
CA ASP A 555 -14.06 -22.95 4.99
C ASP A 555 -14.22 -21.61 4.26
N GLY A 556 -13.43 -21.42 3.17
CA GLY A 556 -13.42 -20.17 2.39
C GLY A 556 -14.68 -19.96 1.56
N LYS A 557 -14.85 -18.73 1.11
CA LYS A 557 -16.00 -18.37 0.27
C LYS A 557 -15.88 -19.02 -1.11
N LYS A 558 -16.89 -19.79 -1.49
CA LYS A 558 -16.94 -20.44 -2.80
C LYS A 558 -17.15 -19.40 -3.92
N PRO A 559 -16.58 -19.66 -5.12
CA PRO A 559 -16.82 -18.82 -6.30
C PRO A 559 -18.30 -18.74 -6.66
N THR A 560 -18.78 -17.54 -7.00
CA THR A 560 -20.17 -17.30 -7.40
C THR A 560 -20.27 -16.90 -8.86
N GLN A 561 -21.30 -17.35 -9.59
CA GLN A 561 -21.51 -16.97 -10.97
C GLN A 561 -21.89 -15.49 -11.05
N ALA A 562 -21.02 -14.65 -11.60
CA ALA A 562 -21.22 -13.20 -11.75
C ALA A 562 -21.75 -12.83 -13.14
N ILE A 563 -21.22 -13.47 -14.19
CA ILE A 563 -21.62 -13.28 -15.60
C ILE A 563 -21.73 -14.67 -16.28
N PRO A 564 -22.53 -14.83 -17.33
CA PRO A 564 -22.62 -16.07 -18.07
C PRO A 564 -21.26 -16.53 -18.63
N PRO A 565 -20.99 -17.84 -18.72
CA PRO A 565 -19.73 -18.36 -19.27
C PRO A 565 -19.48 -17.91 -20.73
N SER A 566 -20.53 -17.82 -21.57
CA SER A 566 -20.42 -17.31 -22.94
C SER A 566 -19.94 -15.87 -22.97
N VAL A 567 -20.49 -15.01 -22.11
CA VAL A 567 -20.07 -13.59 -21.97
C VAL A 567 -18.62 -13.51 -21.52
N ALA A 568 -18.19 -14.37 -20.60
CA ALA A 568 -16.79 -14.41 -20.15
C ALA A 568 -15.84 -14.80 -21.30
N SER A 569 -16.23 -15.79 -22.12
CA SER A 569 -15.47 -16.21 -23.31
C SER A 569 -15.39 -15.13 -24.37
N ASP A 570 -16.52 -14.49 -24.71
CA ASP A 570 -16.56 -13.35 -25.65
C ASP A 570 -15.68 -12.20 -25.17
N MET A 571 -15.73 -11.88 -23.88
CA MET A 571 -14.90 -10.84 -23.30
C MET A 571 -13.41 -11.21 -23.32
N ALA A 572 -13.06 -12.46 -23.09
CA ALA A 572 -11.68 -12.93 -23.16
C ALA A 572 -11.13 -12.78 -24.59
N GLU A 573 -11.90 -13.21 -25.62
CA GLU A 573 -11.56 -13.01 -27.03
C GLU A 573 -11.37 -11.51 -27.33
N MET A 574 -12.35 -10.66 -26.99
CA MET A 574 -12.27 -9.22 -27.24
C MET A 574 -11.06 -8.56 -26.56
N MET A 575 -10.70 -9.00 -25.34
CA MET A 575 -9.59 -8.42 -24.60
C MET A 575 -8.22 -8.98 -25.00
N SER A 576 -8.15 -10.17 -25.64
CA SER A 576 -6.88 -10.64 -26.22
C SER A 576 -6.40 -9.73 -27.34
N HIS A 577 -7.31 -9.21 -28.16
CA HIS A 577 -6.99 -8.22 -29.21
C HIS A 577 -6.35 -6.93 -28.63
N VAL A 578 -6.66 -6.56 -27.38
CA VAL A 578 -6.03 -5.40 -26.72
C VAL A 578 -4.53 -5.65 -26.50
N VAL A 579 -4.15 -6.88 -26.18
CA VAL A 579 -2.76 -7.31 -25.96
C VAL A 579 -2.04 -7.58 -27.27
N ASP A 580 -2.70 -8.26 -28.22
CA ASP A 580 -2.07 -8.68 -29.47
C ASP A 580 -1.81 -7.52 -30.41
N GLU A 581 -2.79 -6.65 -30.64
CA GLU A 581 -2.74 -5.60 -31.64
C GLU A 581 -3.18 -4.21 -31.14
N GLY A 582 -3.74 -4.14 -29.91
CA GLY A 582 -4.33 -2.95 -29.33
C GLY A 582 -3.35 -2.08 -28.52
N THR A 583 -3.90 -1.51 -27.45
CA THR A 583 -3.19 -0.54 -26.58
C THR A 583 -2.18 -1.16 -25.62
N ALA A 584 -2.15 -2.51 -25.49
CA ALA A 584 -1.33 -3.21 -24.51
C ALA A 584 -0.28 -4.16 -25.11
N ARG A 585 0.24 -3.89 -26.30
CA ARG A 585 1.22 -4.77 -26.98
C ARG A 585 2.46 -5.08 -26.14
N ARG A 586 2.86 -4.21 -25.21
CA ARG A 586 3.99 -4.44 -24.32
C ARG A 586 3.72 -5.51 -23.26
N ALA A 587 2.45 -5.86 -23.02
CA ALA A 587 2.07 -6.94 -22.12
C ALA A 587 2.05 -8.32 -22.78
N ARG A 588 2.29 -8.41 -24.09
CA ARG A 588 2.26 -9.67 -24.82
C ARG A 588 3.32 -10.62 -24.29
N LEU A 589 2.90 -11.87 -24.03
CA LEU A 589 3.78 -12.95 -23.59
C LEU A 589 4.03 -13.91 -24.76
N ASP A 590 5.28 -14.36 -24.92
CA ASP A 590 5.63 -15.30 -25.98
C ASP A 590 5.10 -16.70 -25.65
N GLY A 591 4.21 -17.19 -26.51
CA GLY A 591 3.62 -18.53 -26.37
C GLY A 591 2.57 -18.71 -25.28
N ILE A 592 2.26 -17.66 -24.50
CA ILE A 592 1.26 -17.70 -23.43
C ILE A 592 0.10 -16.79 -23.80
N PRO A 593 -1.14 -17.34 -23.97
CA PRO A 593 -2.31 -16.50 -24.21
C PRO A 593 -2.54 -15.52 -23.06
N ALA A 594 -2.76 -14.26 -23.41
CA ALA A 594 -3.02 -13.20 -22.44
C ALA A 594 -4.13 -12.28 -22.93
N ALA A 595 -4.92 -11.77 -22.00
CA ALA A 595 -5.95 -10.78 -22.27
C ALA A 595 -5.92 -9.71 -21.17
N GLY A 596 -6.35 -8.49 -21.50
CA GLY A 596 -6.31 -7.42 -20.53
C GLY A 596 -6.78 -6.07 -21.06
N LYS A 597 -6.66 -5.05 -20.23
CA LYS A 597 -7.09 -3.71 -20.58
C LYS A 597 -6.21 -2.64 -19.94
N THR A 598 -5.80 -1.67 -20.75
CA THR A 598 -5.12 -0.45 -20.30
C THR A 598 -6.09 0.53 -19.68
N GLY A 599 -5.65 1.20 -18.59
CA GLY A 599 -6.31 2.34 -17.98
C GLY A 599 -5.41 3.57 -18.03
N THR A 600 -5.99 4.72 -18.31
CA THR A 600 -5.32 6.02 -18.21
C THR A 600 -6.39 7.03 -17.85
N THR A 601 -6.14 7.81 -16.80
CA THR A 601 -7.08 8.84 -16.35
C THR A 601 -6.83 10.18 -17.01
N ASN A 602 -7.79 11.09 -16.88
CA ASN A 602 -7.63 12.47 -17.33
C ASN A 602 -6.43 13.10 -16.62
N ALA A 603 -5.71 13.95 -17.33
CA ALA A 603 -4.46 14.57 -16.87
C ALA A 603 -3.35 13.55 -16.50
N PHE A 604 -3.45 12.28 -16.92
CA PHE A 604 -2.43 11.25 -16.71
C PHE A 604 -2.04 11.06 -15.24
N ARG A 605 -3.00 11.16 -14.31
CA ARG A 605 -2.74 10.99 -12.87
C ARG A 605 -2.52 9.54 -12.49
N ASP A 606 -3.27 8.63 -13.14
CA ASP A 606 -3.22 7.19 -12.89
C ASP A 606 -3.03 6.45 -14.20
N ALA A 607 -2.08 5.54 -14.23
CA ALA A 607 -1.82 4.65 -15.34
C ALA A 607 -1.94 3.20 -14.88
N TRP A 608 -2.77 2.40 -15.60
CA TRP A 608 -3.10 1.04 -15.22
C TRP A 608 -2.90 0.06 -16.36
N PHE A 609 -2.48 -1.14 -16.01
CA PHE A 609 -2.75 -2.30 -16.84
C PHE A 609 -3.30 -3.43 -15.96
N VAL A 610 -4.43 -3.99 -16.36
CA VAL A 610 -5.04 -5.15 -15.70
C VAL A 610 -5.21 -6.23 -16.75
N GLY A 611 -4.64 -7.39 -16.49
CA GLY A 611 -4.67 -8.48 -17.42
C GLY A 611 -4.59 -9.85 -16.73
N TYR A 612 -4.82 -10.89 -17.50
CA TYR A 612 -4.82 -12.26 -17.02
C TYR A 612 -4.33 -13.23 -18.09
N THR A 613 -3.94 -14.41 -17.62
CA THR A 613 -3.68 -15.62 -18.42
C THR A 613 -4.64 -16.71 -17.99
N GLY A 614 -4.46 -17.93 -18.48
CA GLY A 614 -5.19 -19.10 -17.95
C GLY A 614 -4.80 -19.51 -16.54
N ASN A 615 -3.73 -18.93 -15.97
CA ASN A 615 -3.19 -19.26 -14.66
C ASN A 615 -3.38 -18.14 -13.64
N PHE A 616 -3.18 -16.89 -14.02
CA PHE A 616 -3.07 -15.76 -13.11
C PHE A 616 -3.84 -14.53 -13.61
N THR A 617 -4.21 -13.67 -12.68
CA THR A 617 -4.66 -12.30 -12.92
C THR A 617 -3.72 -11.32 -12.23
N MET A 618 -3.45 -10.18 -12.87
CA MET A 618 -2.60 -9.16 -12.26
C MET A 618 -3.02 -7.75 -12.66
N ALA A 619 -3.05 -6.83 -11.67
CA ALA A 619 -3.18 -5.40 -11.88
C ALA A 619 -1.88 -4.69 -11.52
N VAL A 620 -1.51 -3.74 -12.35
CA VAL A 620 -0.38 -2.83 -12.16
C VAL A 620 -0.87 -1.39 -12.24
N TRP A 621 -0.55 -0.59 -11.26
CA TRP A 621 -0.83 0.84 -11.18
C TRP A 621 0.46 1.64 -11.00
N TYR A 622 0.55 2.79 -11.66
CA TYR A 622 1.55 3.83 -11.45
C TYR A 622 0.90 5.20 -11.28
N GLY A 623 1.48 6.03 -10.41
CA GLY A 623 1.01 7.38 -10.14
C GLY A 623 1.78 8.08 -9.01
N ASN A 624 1.15 9.09 -8.42
CA ASN A 624 1.70 9.89 -7.32
C ASN A 624 0.72 9.98 -6.15
N ASP A 625 1.22 10.06 -4.92
CA ASP A 625 0.37 10.13 -3.72
C ASP A 625 -0.39 11.46 -3.61
N ASP A 626 0.17 12.53 -4.15
CA ASP A 626 -0.40 13.88 -4.17
C ASP A 626 -1.35 14.13 -5.35
N TYR A 627 -1.71 13.08 -6.11
CA TYR A 627 -2.53 13.17 -7.32
C TYR A 627 -1.95 14.07 -8.43
N SER A 628 -0.66 14.43 -8.36
CA SER A 628 0.01 15.15 -9.44
C SER A 628 0.03 14.33 -10.72
N SER A 629 -0.01 15.01 -11.86
CA SER A 629 0.00 14.38 -13.17
C SER A 629 1.35 13.76 -13.49
N THR A 630 1.32 12.60 -14.14
CA THR A 630 2.52 12.03 -14.76
C THR A 630 2.78 12.67 -16.14
N ASN A 631 4.01 12.56 -16.64
CA ASN A 631 4.37 13.06 -17.98
C ASN A 631 3.85 12.14 -19.08
N ARG A 632 2.53 12.21 -19.35
CA ARG A 632 1.82 11.43 -20.39
C ARG A 632 2.03 9.92 -20.29
N MET A 633 2.23 9.38 -19.07
CA MET A 633 2.26 7.93 -18.87
C MET A 633 0.89 7.35 -19.19
N THR A 634 0.87 6.28 -19.96
CA THR A 634 -0.34 5.53 -20.29
C THR A 634 -0.25 4.11 -19.76
N GLY A 635 -1.40 3.43 -19.63
CA GLY A 635 -1.42 2.03 -19.20
C GLY A 635 -0.68 1.08 -20.15
N GLY A 636 -0.50 1.46 -21.42
CA GLY A 636 0.28 0.71 -22.39
C GLY A 636 1.79 0.93 -22.33
N SER A 637 2.28 1.83 -21.48
CA SER A 637 3.71 2.10 -21.24
C SER A 637 4.26 1.27 -20.06
N LEU A 638 4.74 1.89 -18.99
CA LEU A 638 5.31 1.18 -17.85
C LEU A 638 4.38 0.12 -17.21
N PRO A 639 3.05 0.38 -17.02
CA PRO A 639 2.21 -0.65 -16.43
C PRO A 639 2.16 -1.95 -17.21
N ALA A 640 2.02 -1.87 -18.54
CA ALA A 640 2.00 -3.06 -19.42
C ALA A 640 3.36 -3.76 -19.46
N GLN A 641 4.46 -3.02 -19.46
CA GLN A 641 5.82 -3.59 -19.40
C GLN A 641 6.07 -4.29 -18.06
N THR A 642 5.75 -3.64 -16.93
CA THR A 642 5.88 -4.23 -15.60
C THR A 642 5.06 -5.51 -15.47
N TRP A 643 3.84 -5.50 -16.01
CA TRP A 643 2.98 -6.69 -16.05
C TRP A 643 3.65 -7.83 -16.84
N HIS A 644 4.19 -7.54 -18.03
CA HIS A 644 4.94 -8.50 -18.85
C HIS A 644 6.09 -9.12 -18.05
N ASP A 645 6.98 -8.28 -17.50
CA ASP A 645 8.20 -8.73 -16.84
C ASP A 645 7.91 -9.64 -15.63
N ILE A 646 6.89 -9.31 -14.83
CA ILE A 646 6.48 -10.11 -13.67
C ILE A 646 5.79 -11.42 -14.13
N MET A 647 4.92 -11.36 -15.15
CA MET A 647 4.21 -12.54 -15.65
C MET A 647 5.16 -13.56 -16.27
N VAL A 648 6.22 -13.13 -16.94
CA VAL A 648 7.26 -14.05 -17.45
C VAL A 648 7.86 -14.87 -16.31
N VAL A 649 8.14 -14.25 -15.16
CA VAL A 649 8.67 -14.95 -13.98
C VAL A 649 7.59 -15.84 -13.35
N ALA A 650 6.35 -15.34 -13.23
CA ALA A 650 5.26 -16.09 -12.61
C ALA A 650 4.88 -17.38 -13.36
N HIS A 651 5.18 -17.45 -14.66
CA HIS A 651 4.91 -18.65 -15.48
C HIS A 651 6.09 -19.61 -15.58
N GLN A 652 7.24 -19.33 -14.97
CA GLN A 652 8.36 -20.26 -14.95
C GLN A 652 7.99 -21.53 -14.18
N GLY A 653 8.13 -22.69 -14.83
CA GLY A 653 7.80 -23.99 -14.24
C GLY A 653 6.30 -24.27 -14.07
N VAL A 654 5.42 -23.39 -14.56
CA VAL A 654 3.95 -23.55 -14.45
C VAL A 654 3.39 -24.11 -15.74
N GLU A 655 2.51 -25.12 -15.65
CA GLU A 655 1.74 -25.61 -16.79
C GLU A 655 0.80 -24.53 -17.30
N ILE A 656 0.91 -24.18 -18.59
CA ILE A 656 0.11 -23.14 -19.21
C ILE A 656 -1.31 -23.65 -19.43
N LYS A 657 -2.29 -22.96 -18.83
CA LYS A 657 -3.71 -23.23 -18.99
C LYS A 657 -4.32 -22.35 -20.06
N ASP A 658 -5.29 -22.91 -20.79
CA ASP A 658 -6.06 -22.18 -21.77
C ASP A 658 -6.98 -21.13 -21.15
N ILE A 659 -7.21 -20.04 -21.84
CA ILE A 659 -8.24 -19.06 -21.51
C ILE A 659 -9.51 -19.41 -22.28
N PRO A 660 -10.66 -19.65 -21.64
CA PRO A 660 -11.92 -19.88 -22.34
C PRO A 660 -12.25 -18.73 -23.30
N GLY A 661 -12.52 -19.08 -24.58
CA GLY A 661 -12.78 -18.10 -25.64
C GLY A 661 -11.55 -17.68 -26.46
N ILE A 662 -10.35 -18.02 -26.01
CA ILE A 662 -9.11 -17.82 -26.76
C ILE A 662 -8.60 -19.20 -27.19
N GLY A 663 -8.37 -19.38 -28.48
CA GLY A 663 -7.80 -20.64 -28.97
C GLY A 663 -6.44 -20.97 -28.33
N PRO A 664 -5.98 -22.23 -28.40
CA PRO A 664 -4.69 -22.62 -27.86
C PRO A 664 -3.58 -21.72 -28.42
N GLY A 665 -2.76 -21.20 -27.52
CA GLY A 665 -1.63 -20.35 -27.88
C GLY A 665 -0.68 -21.08 -28.86
N LYS A 666 0.05 -20.34 -29.67
CA LYS A 666 1.14 -20.90 -30.47
C LYS A 666 2.08 -21.65 -29.54
N LYS A 667 2.43 -22.91 -29.88
CA LYS A 667 3.37 -23.72 -29.08
C LYS A 667 4.60 -22.87 -28.72
N LEU A 668 4.97 -22.92 -27.45
CA LEU A 668 6.22 -22.34 -26.96
C LEU A 668 7.38 -22.79 -27.85
N PRO A 669 8.30 -21.88 -28.24
CA PRO A 669 9.56 -22.32 -28.86
C PRO A 669 10.23 -23.36 -27.98
N ASP A 670 10.83 -24.39 -28.59
CA ASP A 670 11.45 -25.53 -27.90
C ASP A 670 12.48 -25.10 -26.84
N SER A 671 13.10 -23.91 -27.00
CA SER A 671 14.00 -23.30 -26.03
C SER A 671 13.33 -22.94 -24.71
N VAL A 672 12.07 -22.47 -24.72
CA VAL A 672 11.31 -22.08 -23.52
C VAL A 672 10.72 -23.34 -22.86
N ALA A 673 10.26 -24.31 -23.66
CA ALA A 673 9.82 -25.60 -23.17
C ALA A 673 10.97 -26.36 -22.48
N ALA A 674 12.19 -26.30 -23.04
CA ALA A 674 13.40 -26.88 -22.45
C ALA A 674 13.82 -26.13 -21.15
N ALA A 675 13.69 -24.81 -21.10
CA ALA A 675 13.97 -24.04 -19.88
C ALA A 675 13.00 -24.37 -18.75
N ASN A 676 11.69 -24.53 -19.06
CA ASN A 676 10.68 -24.93 -18.09
C ASN A 676 10.85 -26.39 -17.63
N ALA A 677 11.26 -27.29 -18.52
CA ALA A 677 11.60 -28.68 -18.16
C ALA A 677 12.83 -28.76 -17.28
N ASN A 678 13.86 -27.93 -17.54
CA ASN A 678 15.07 -27.85 -16.72
C ASN A 678 14.79 -27.22 -15.35
N ALA A 679 13.91 -26.20 -15.26
CA ALA A 679 13.44 -25.64 -13.98
C ALA A 679 12.72 -26.69 -13.14
N LYS A 680 11.83 -27.49 -13.76
CA LYS A 680 11.11 -28.58 -13.08
C LYS A 680 12.05 -29.72 -12.65
N ALA A 681 13.08 -30.03 -13.45
CA ALA A 681 14.10 -30.99 -13.07
C ALA A 681 14.99 -30.50 -11.90
N ALA A 682 15.25 -29.19 -11.82
CA ALA A 682 15.96 -28.57 -10.70
C ALA A 682 15.13 -28.54 -9.41
N GLU A 683 13.79 -28.42 -9.50
CA GLU A 683 12.86 -28.53 -8.38
C GLU A 683 12.75 -29.98 -7.82
N ILE A 684 12.85 -30.99 -8.69
CA ILE A 684 12.81 -32.40 -8.30
C ILE A 684 14.15 -32.85 -7.69
N ASN A 685 15.25 -32.22 -8.03
CA ASN A 685 16.57 -32.50 -7.51
C ASN A 685 17.28 -31.14 -7.20
N PRO A 686 16.95 -30.49 -6.08
CA PRO A 686 17.70 -29.30 -5.70
C PRO A 686 19.13 -29.71 -5.41
N GLY A 687 20.03 -29.43 -6.34
CA GLY A 687 21.47 -29.53 -6.09
C GLY A 687 21.82 -28.68 -4.85
N PRO A 688 22.91 -28.96 -4.16
CA PRO A 688 23.31 -28.18 -3.00
C PRO A 688 23.31 -26.69 -3.39
N PRO A 689 22.76 -25.81 -2.53
CA PRO A 689 22.66 -24.40 -2.84
C PRO A 689 24.03 -23.85 -3.19
N PRO A 690 24.18 -23.00 -4.20
CA PRO A 690 25.47 -22.44 -4.57
C PRO A 690 26.01 -21.68 -3.36
N ILE A 691 27.12 -22.18 -2.82
CA ILE A 691 27.79 -21.67 -1.61
C ILE A 691 28.21 -20.21 -1.77
N LEU A 692 28.24 -19.68 -2.99
CA LEU A 692 28.67 -18.30 -3.28
C LEU A 692 27.85 -17.70 -4.43
N THR A 693 27.36 -16.48 -4.22
CA THR A 693 26.82 -15.66 -5.31
C THR A 693 27.94 -15.33 -6.31
N ARG A 694 27.60 -15.06 -7.59
CA ARG A 694 28.54 -14.63 -8.63
C ARG A 694 29.46 -13.48 -8.18
N ARG A 695 28.96 -12.61 -7.28
CA ARG A 695 29.72 -11.53 -6.66
C ARG A 695 30.69 -12.04 -5.60
N GLY A 696 30.31 -13.03 -4.80
CA GLY A 696 31.18 -13.69 -3.82
C GLY A 696 32.29 -14.48 -4.49
N ALA A 697 32.00 -15.20 -5.60
CA ALA A 697 33.01 -15.87 -6.41
C ALA A 697 34.05 -14.88 -7.01
N ASN A 698 33.57 -13.73 -7.51
CA ASN A 698 34.46 -12.69 -8.04
C ASN A 698 35.31 -12.00 -6.96
N ILE A 699 34.81 -11.91 -5.74
CA ILE A 699 35.59 -11.38 -4.58
C ILE A 699 36.66 -12.40 -4.18
N LEU A 700 36.32 -13.69 -4.11
CA LEU A 700 37.29 -14.74 -3.80
C LEU A 700 38.44 -14.79 -4.85
N VAL A 701 38.13 -14.73 -6.14
CA VAL A 701 39.12 -14.66 -7.20
C VAL A 701 40.05 -13.42 -7.08
N ARG A 702 39.46 -12.26 -6.67
CA ARG A 702 40.25 -11.06 -6.40
C ARG A 702 41.13 -11.19 -5.15
N VAL A 703 40.60 -11.81 -4.09
CA VAL A 703 41.37 -12.07 -2.86
C VAL A 703 42.46 -13.07 -3.10
N GLU A 704 42.22 -14.16 -3.84
CA GLU A 704 43.17 -15.15 -4.23
C GLU A 704 44.32 -14.52 -5.07
N LYS A 705 43.95 -13.66 -6.01
CA LYS A 705 44.95 -12.91 -6.81
C LYS A 705 45.76 -11.94 -5.95
N LEU A 706 45.17 -11.29 -4.96
CA LEU A 706 45.89 -10.44 -4.00
C LEU A 706 46.89 -11.24 -3.13
N PHE A 707 46.48 -12.45 -2.70
CA PHE A 707 47.41 -13.35 -1.96
C PHE A 707 48.52 -13.88 -2.83
N ASP A 708 48.25 -14.22 -4.09
CA ASP A 708 49.28 -14.63 -5.06
C ASP A 708 50.27 -13.50 -5.37
N ASP A 709 49.81 -12.28 -5.55
CA ASP A 709 50.62 -11.12 -5.78
C ASP A 709 51.44 -10.75 -4.51
N ALA A 710 50.86 -10.89 -3.32
CA ALA A 710 51.56 -10.72 -2.05
C ALA A 710 52.62 -11.83 -1.82
N ALA A 711 52.32 -13.08 -2.15
CA ALA A 711 53.25 -14.20 -2.06
C ALA A 711 54.43 -14.03 -3.01
N LYS A 712 54.20 -13.54 -4.25
CA LYS A 712 55.27 -13.20 -5.20
C LYS A 712 56.14 -12.06 -4.72
N THR A 713 55.56 -11.09 -4.03
CA THR A 713 56.32 -9.94 -3.48
C THR A 713 57.08 -10.32 -2.22
N ALA A 714 56.62 -11.33 -1.46
CA ALA A 714 57.24 -11.82 -0.22
C ALA A 714 58.33 -12.93 -0.44
N GLY A 715 58.60 -13.35 -1.68
CA GLY A 715 59.65 -14.31 -1.99
C GLY A 715 59.42 -15.74 -1.48
N VAL A 716 58.16 -16.15 -1.24
CA VAL A 716 57.84 -17.52 -0.78
C VAL A 716 57.73 -18.46 -2.00
N PRO A 717 58.49 -19.61 -2.06
CA PRO A 717 58.42 -20.51 -3.21
C PRO A 717 57.07 -21.23 -3.26
N GLY A 718 56.38 -21.10 -4.39
CA GLY A 718 55.10 -21.74 -4.64
C GLY A 718 55.22 -23.28 -4.71
N LYS A 719 54.31 -23.98 -4.05
CA LYS A 719 54.17 -25.44 -4.21
C LYS A 719 53.73 -25.78 -5.63
N THR A 720 54.61 -26.43 -6.38
CA THR A 720 54.28 -27.11 -7.65
C THR A 720 53.41 -28.34 -7.36
N SER A 721 52.19 -28.36 -7.80
CA SER A 721 51.40 -29.60 -7.89
C SER A 721 51.53 -30.16 -9.30
N SER A 722 52.22 -31.29 -9.38
CA SER A 722 52.20 -32.20 -10.52
C SER A 722 50.85 -32.92 -10.54
N ASN A 723 50.13 -32.88 -11.64
CA ASN A 723 49.58 -34.12 -12.25
C ASN A 723 49.01 -33.84 -13.64
N ASP A 724 49.63 -34.58 -14.50
CA ASP A 724 49.33 -34.92 -15.88
C ASP A 724 47.99 -35.60 -16.04
N THR A 725 47.25 -35.27 -17.05
CA THR A 725 46.57 -36.13 -18.07
C THR A 725 45.32 -35.44 -18.62
N GLY A 726 45.26 -35.35 -19.95
CA GLY A 726 44.00 -35.31 -20.69
C GLY A 726 43.59 -33.97 -21.32
N LYS A 727 44.12 -33.68 -22.50
CA LYS A 727 43.58 -32.66 -23.41
C LYS A 727 42.14 -32.96 -23.84
N PRO A 728 41.30 -32.03 -23.91
CA PRO A 728 40.50 -31.82 -25.12
C PRO A 728 40.53 -30.36 -25.66
N ALA A 729 40.25 -30.28 -26.93
CA ALA A 729 40.45 -29.23 -27.88
C ALA A 729 39.84 -27.84 -27.52
N SER A 730 40.52 -26.81 -27.95
CA SER A 730 40.12 -25.40 -27.90
C SER A 730 38.93 -25.09 -28.78
N PRO A 731 38.03 -24.20 -28.38
CA PRO A 731 37.24 -23.41 -29.31
C PRO A 731 37.88 -22.02 -29.53
N SER A 732 37.79 -21.63 -30.80
CA SER A 732 38.31 -20.46 -31.46
C SER A 732 37.96 -19.11 -30.78
N THR A 733 39.00 -18.29 -30.68
CA THR A 733 38.97 -16.87 -30.40
C THR A 733 38.17 -16.08 -31.44
N VAL A 734 37.21 -15.30 -30.98
CA VAL A 734 36.65 -14.17 -31.71
C VAL A 734 37.29 -12.91 -31.12
N ALA A 735 38.06 -12.22 -31.96
CA ALA A 735 38.74 -10.97 -31.66
C ALA A 735 37.75 -9.80 -31.62
N PHE A 736 37.87 -8.96 -30.62
CA PHE A 736 37.29 -7.61 -30.62
C PHE A 736 38.42 -6.60 -30.85
N PRO A 737 38.18 -5.56 -31.67
CA PRO A 737 39.22 -4.58 -31.99
C PRO A 737 39.38 -3.57 -30.85
N ASP A 738 40.66 -3.30 -30.53
CA ASP A 738 41.15 -2.17 -29.75
C ASP A 738 40.89 -0.86 -30.49
N SER A 739 40.24 0.08 -29.86
CA SER A 739 40.54 1.51 -30.01
C SER A 739 39.72 2.33 -29.03
N PHE A 740 40.37 2.92 -28.04
CA PHE A 740 40.18 4.31 -27.63
C PHE A 740 41.29 4.70 -26.67
N ALA A 741 42.25 5.44 -27.24
CA ALA A 741 43.33 6.10 -26.51
C ALA A 741 42.83 7.39 -25.85
N SER A 742 43.31 7.60 -24.63
CA SER A 742 43.53 8.84 -23.89
C SER A 742 43.18 10.19 -24.51
N ALA A 743 42.38 10.97 -23.78
CA ALA A 743 42.46 12.44 -23.77
C ALA A 743 42.20 12.98 -22.37
N THR A 744 43.17 13.62 -21.80
CA THR A 744 43.09 14.47 -20.60
C THR A 744 42.29 15.75 -20.88
N PRO A 745 41.55 16.29 -19.92
CA PRO A 745 40.90 17.58 -20.10
C PRO A 745 41.72 18.73 -19.51
N ASP A 746 42.00 19.70 -20.37
CA ASP A 746 42.42 21.06 -19.98
C ASP A 746 41.24 21.87 -19.43
N ARG A 747 41.48 22.57 -18.33
CA ARG A 747 40.61 23.64 -17.82
C ARG A 747 40.86 24.91 -18.61
N PRO A 748 39.82 25.74 -18.78
CA PRO A 748 40.02 27.17 -18.55
C PRO A 748 38.96 27.79 -17.59
N ALA A 749 39.42 28.88 -17.03
CA ALA A 749 38.89 29.66 -15.93
C ALA A 749 37.61 30.45 -16.21
N ALA A 750 37.05 30.90 -15.11
CA ALA A 750 35.88 31.72 -14.89
C ALA A 750 35.69 32.96 -15.75
N SER A 751 34.43 33.30 -16.05
CA SER A 751 33.97 34.68 -16.10
C SER A 751 32.47 34.75 -15.67
N VAL A 752 32.24 35.56 -14.67
CA VAL A 752 30.91 36.01 -14.16
C VAL A 752 30.45 37.17 -15.04
N PRO A 753 29.18 37.25 -15.38
CA PRO A 753 28.56 38.54 -15.73
C PRO A 753 27.45 38.97 -14.75
N PRO A 754 27.11 40.27 -14.72
CA PRO A 754 26.50 40.94 -13.56
C PRO A 754 24.96 40.98 -13.61
N ARG A 755 24.39 41.19 -12.40
CA ARG A 755 22.98 41.57 -12.17
C ARG A 755 22.61 42.84 -12.90
N LYS A 756 21.41 42.89 -13.45
CA LYS A 756 20.59 44.10 -13.55
C LYS A 756 19.12 43.79 -13.36
N ASN A 757 18.57 44.50 -12.38
CA ASN A 757 17.18 44.93 -12.08
C ASN A 757 16.06 43.88 -12.13
#